data_518d1a6e56f1169bc14863f214816942
#
_entry.id   518d1a6e56f1169bc14863f214816942
#
_cell.length_a   1.000
_cell.length_b   1.000
_cell.length_c   1.000
_cell.angle_alpha   90.00
_cell.angle_beta   90.00
_cell.angle_gamma   90.00
#
_symmetry.space_group_name_H-M   'P 1'
#
loop_
_entity.id
_entity.type
_entity.pdbx_description
1 polymer ?
#
loop_
_entity_poly.entity_id
_entity_poly.type
_entity_poly.pdbx_seq_one_letter_code
_entity_poly.pdbx_strand_id
1 'polypeptide(L)'
;MRKEARAFLGVDIGTTSIAAVVVDFRGKVLKTLSAPNPSAGEPTRDGRHEQNADAILKAVNALVEACEAFVREAKLKLVEIGWTGQMHGLVAVDRKLHAITPFVTWRDRRCAPPALGSGILEDWCRRKVKGVHRVLTIPGYVVARRTGRCMVDPTFRASMGSEAQLGRFAKWIPETDDSLMLGDNQAGVYAAQKLKPGAPVINLGTSGQLSWVREEGKGIRDQGLGIRDREVGERPFPGGKVLLCRASHVGGAPLAKLRKSLGCSWQRLNDEAETNPRIARCVTEIVEDLAKGVDLRRVRTIVGVGNALRLNPCLRKAIEKRFHAHCIVPEVEEMAAWGAALYVMDRQAAQTEANSSKRSVIAETLRHEIVLGKYAVNEKFPSEQMLVRRFKVARATVSQALAELKKDGILRVKVGSGAYVTPMARGKGAIGLIVPGRGRGEIFEPICQSIEHEVGKLGYSVVSCGTLKGSVADRKAAALAFANRCVESHVAGVIMEPVELMSGKDETTAEILSLLKSLDIPVVLIDRDVASQSGERAYDLVGIDNFGAGYSLGGLMVRAGARRIACLCFQDSAPTVRRRICGVAQAVIDAGLHWGRKSVIELEIGDARALAAIMEDRNPPDAIVCANDRTASFVIRTLDAIGLKVPDDVRVSGFDDLAYSLGSKVPLTTVRQPCAEIGRVALRTLVERILHRDLPPREILLAAKLIRRRSA
;
A
#
# COMPACT_ATOMS: atom_id res chain seq x y z
N MET A 1 11.73 25.74 -9.42
CA MET A 1 12.67 25.25 -8.38
C MET A 1 12.98 23.80 -8.67
N ARG A 2 14.23 23.44 -8.95
CA ARG A 2 14.65 22.02 -9.07
C ARG A 2 14.41 21.35 -7.71
N LYS A 3 13.65 20.23 -7.69
CA LYS A 3 13.51 19.40 -6.49
C LYS A 3 14.91 18.97 -6.05
N GLU A 4 15.36 19.42 -4.88
CA GLU A 4 16.61 18.93 -4.28
C GLU A 4 16.54 17.39 -4.24
N ALA A 5 17.53 16.75 -4.84
CA ALA A 5 17.61 15.31 -4.81
C ALA A 5 17.88 14.86 -3.36
N ARG A 6 17.11 13.86 -2.88
CA ARG A 6 17.09 13.42 -1.48
C ARG A 6 17.95 12.17 -1.30
N ALA A 7 18.61 12.09 -0.15
CA ALA A 7 19.34 10.90 0.26
C ALA A 7 18.92 10.49 1.69
N PHE A 8 19.06 9.20 1.98
CA PHE A 8 18.85 8.59 3.29
C PHE A 8 20.11 7.82 3.67
N LEU A 9 20.40 7.75 4.95
CA LEU A 9 21.56 7.06 5.48
C LEU A 9 21.09 5.93 6.41
N GLY A 10 21.65 4.76 6.27
CA GLY A 10 21.49 3.66 7.24
C GLY A 10 22.81 3.34 7.89
N VAL A 11 22.80 3.11 9.19
CA VAL A 11 24.00 2.80 9.98
C VAL A 11 23.78 1.52 10.75
N ASP A 12 24.67 0.55 10.57
CA ASP A 12 24.71 -0.70 11.33
C ASP A 12 25.89 -0.70 12.29
N ILE A 13 25.60 -0.90 13.58
CA ILE A 13 26.60 -0.93 14.65
C ILE A 13 26.79 -2.38 15.09
N GLY A 14 27.58 -3.12 14.32
CA GLY A 14 27.87 -4.52 14.56
C GLY A 14 28.91 -4.76 15.68
N THR A 15 29.07 -6.01 16.09
CA THR A 15 30.04 -6.40 17.14
C THR A 15 31.47 -6.20 16.71
N THR A 16 31.80 -6.43 15.44
CA THR A 16 33.17 -6.39 14.89
C THR A 16 33.41 -5.26 13.91
N SER A 17 32.37 -4.73 13.31
CA SER A 17 32.41 -3.65 12.32
C SER A 17 31.23 -2.71 12.47
N ILE A 18 31.41 -1.50 11.97
CA ILE A 18 30.36 -0.48 11.85
C ILE A 18 30.25 -0.18 10.37
N ALA A 19 29.05 -0.19 9.83
CA ALA A 19 28.79 0.07 8.41
C ALA A 19 27.78 1.18 8.21
N ALA A 20 27.90 1.91 7.10
CA ALA A 20 26.99 2.98 6.71
C ALA A 20 26.69 2.91 5.21
N VAL A 21 25.41 3.03 4.84
CA VAL A 21 24.93 2.96 3.46
C VAL A 21 24.10 4.20 3.17
N VAL A 22 24.51 4.97 2.16
CA VAL A 22 23.75 6.11 1.63
C VAL A 22 22.91 5.61 0.45
N VAL A 23 21.62 5.92 0.45
CA VAL A 23 20.71 5.61 -0.66
C VAL A 23 20.04 6.86 -1.21
N ASP A 24 19.63 6.82 -2.48
CA ASP A 24 18.77 7.83 -3.07
C ASP A 24 17.29 7.62 -2.66
N PHE A 25 16.40 8.49 -3.12
CA PHE A 25 14.95 8.42 -2.86
C PHE A 25 14.25 7.19 -3.50
N ARG A 26 14.96 6.40 -4.30
CA ARG A 26 14.49 5.13 -4.89
C ARG A 26 15.07 3.91 -4.16
N GLY A 27 15.88 4.12 -3.12
CA GLY A 27 16.55 3.07 -2.37
C GLY A 27 17.80 2.50 -3.04
N LYS A 28 18.27 3.11 -4.15
CA LYS A 28 19.51 2.72 -4.80
C LYS A 28 20.71 3.14 -3.96
N VAL A 29 21.64 2.22 -3.71
CA VAL A 29 22.87 2.51 -2.98
C VAL A 29 23.75 3.46 -3.78
N LEU A 30 24.16 4.56 -3.16
CA LEU A 30 25.04 5.58 -3.70
C LEU A 30 26.47 5.44 -3.14
N LYS A 31 26.59 5.10 -1.86
CA LYS A 31 27.84 4.95 -1.15
C LYS A 31 27.71 3.94 -0.03
N THR A 32 28.73 3.10 0.13
CA THR A 32 28.90 2.23 1.29
C THR A 32 30.23 2.54 1.94
N LEU A 33 30.25 2.71 3.25
CA LEU A 33 31.45 2.88 4.06
C LEU A 33 31.38 1.89 5.22
N SER A 34 32.54 1.35 5.61
CA SER A 34 32.64 0.52 6.82
C SER A 34 33.95 0.78 7.55
N ALA A 35 33.94 0.55 8.86
CA ALA A 35 35.11 0.65 9.72
C ALA A 35 35.09 -0.48 10.74
N PRO A 36 36.24 -0.94 11.22
CA PRO A 36 36.28 -1.85 12.37
C PRO A 36 35.61 -1.20 13.59
N ASN A 37 34.90 -2.01 14.38
CA ASN A 37 34.44 -1.55 15.68
C ASN A 37 35.66 -1.42 16.60
N PRO A 38 36.00 -0.21 17.10
CA PRO A 38 37.22 0.02 17.89
C PRO A 38 37.23 -0.71 19.23
N SER A 39 36.10 -1.24 19.63
CA SER A 39 35.95 -2.01 20.87
C SER A 39 35.65 -3.49 20.59
N ALA A 40 35.89 -3.97 19.38
CA ALA A 40 35.78 -5.38 19.04
C ALA A 40 36.78 -6.23 19.85
N GLY A 41 36.35 -7.42 20.27
CA GLY A 41 37.20 -8.32 21.04
C GLY A 41 36.55 -9.70 21.20
N GLU A 42 37.24 -10.61 21.87
CA GLU A 42 36.72 -11.91 22.26
C GLU A 42 36.28 -11.90 23.74
N PRO A 43 35.30 -12.71 24.11
CA PRO A 43 34.94 -12.86 25.52
C PRO A 43 36.12 -13.24 26.38
N THR A 44 36.22 -12.66 27.55
CA THR A 44 37.26 -12.97 28.54
C THR A 44 37.08 -14.40 29.09
N ARG A 45 38.09 -14.93 29.80
CA ARG A 45 38.02 -16.29 30.35
C ARG A 45 36.87 -16.52 31.32
N ASP A 46 36.42 -15.45 32.03
CA ASP A 46 35.26 -15.46 32.94
C ASP A 46 33.92 -15.21 32.21
N GLY A 47 33.95 -15.20 30.87
CA GLY A 47 32.75 -15.08 30.01
C GLY A 47 32.25 -13.66 29.77
N ARG A 48 32.95 -12.62 30.22
CA ARG A 48 32.55 -11.24 29.97
C ARG A 48 32.83 -10.85 28.50
N HIS A 49 31.86 -10.14 27.91
CA HIS A 49 32.06 -9.48 26.64
C HIS A 49 31.49 -8.06 26.72
N GLU A 50 32.36 -7.12 26.97
CA GLU A 50 32.05 -5.72 27.23
C GLU A 50 32.78 -4.85 26.20
N GLN A 51 32.09 -3.82 25.70
CA GLN A 51 32.60 -2.87 24.73
C GLN A 51 32.52 -1.44 25.27
N ASN A 52 33.45 -0.58 24.83
CA ASN A 52 33.45 0.84 25.20
C ASN A 52 32.45 1.60 24.30
N ALA A 53 31.31 2.00 24.89
CA ALA A 53 30.23 2.69 24.17
C ALA A 53 30.67 4.05 23.59
N ASP A 54 31.53 4.79 24.30
CA ASP A 54 32.02 6.10 23.81
C ASP A 54 33.02 5.95 22.67
N ALA A 55 33.86 4.91 22.67
CA ALA A 55 34.74 4.60 21.53
C ALA A 55 33.91 4.24 20.28
N ILE A 56 32.85 3.46 20.46
CA ILE A 56 31.89 3.12 19.38
C ILE A 56 31.22 4.41 18.86
N LEU A 57 30.70 5.26 19.76
CA LEU A 57 30.07 6.53 19.38
C LEU A 57 31.02 7.41 18.55
N LYS A 58 32.29 7.52 18.96
CA LYS A 58 33.30 8.29 18.21
C LYS A 58 33.50 7.75 16.80
N ALA A 59 33.61 6.42 16.65
CA ALA A 59 33.77 5.78 15.34
C ALA A 59 32.51 5.95 14.47
N VAL A 60 31.31 5.81 15.04
CA VAL A 60 30.04 6.05 14.34
C VAL A 60 29.96 7.49 13.86
N ASN A 61 30.29 8.47 14.70
CA ASN A 61 30.25 9.88 14.30
C ASN A 61 31.19 10.17 13.13
N ALA A 62 32.41 9.67 13.16
CA ALA A 62 33.36 9.83 12.06
C ALA A 62 32.83 9.21 10.74
N LEU A 63 32.19 8.04 10.81
CA LEU A 63 31.62 7.38 9.65
C LEU A 63 30.41 8.14 9.08
N VAL A 64 29.53 8.65 9.95
CA VAL A 64 28.38 9.47 9.57
C VAL A 64 28.84 10.78 8.95
N GLU A 65 29.82 11.48 9.53
CA GLU A 65 30.41 12.72 8.99
C GLU A 65 30.99 12.51 7.58
N ALA A 66 31.65 11.37 7.34
CA ALA A 66 32.15 11.00 6.01
C ALA A 66 31.00 10.78 5.00
N CYS A 67 29.90 10.15 5.43
CA CYS A 67 28.69 10.01 4.60
C CYS A 67 28.02 11.37 4.33
N GLU A 68 27.91 12.23 5.32
CA GLU A 68 27.35 13.58 5.18
C GLU A 68 28.21 14.44 4.23
N ALA A 69 29.54 14.31 4.27
CA ALA A 69 30.45 14.97 3.32
C ALA A 69 30.17 14.50 1.88
N PHE A 70 30.07 13.18 1.66
CA PHE A 70 29.71 12.64 0.35
C PHE A 70 28.35 13.16 -0.14
N VAL A 71 27.33 13.21 0.74
CA VAL A 71 25.99 13.71 0.39
C VAL A 71 26.06 15.18 -0.04
N ARG A 72 26.86 16.02 0.66
CA ARG A 72 27.08 17.43 0.30
C ARG A 72 27.79 17.57 -1.05
N GLU A 73 28.86 16.83 -1.28
CA GLU A 73 29.61 16.83 -2.56
C GLU A 73 28.71 16.39 -3.73
N ALA A 74 27.86 15.39 -3.52
CA ALA A 74 26.88 14.93 -4.50
C ALA A 74 25.70 15.91 -4.71
N LYS A 75 25.67 17.05 -4.00
CA LYS A 75 24.57 18.04 -4.03
C LYS A 75 23.21 17.44 -3.67
N LEU A 76 23.20 16.50 -2.75
CA LEU A 76 22.01 15.84 -2.23
C LEU A 76 21.66 16.45 -0.86
N LYS A 77 20.42 16.25 -0.44
CA LYS A 77 19.96 16.58 0.91
C LYS A 77 19.76 15.31 1.72
N LEU A 78 20.52 15.13 2.79
CA LEU A 78 20.26 14.07 3.76
C LEU A 78 18.94 14.37 4.49
N VAL A 79 17.99 13.44 4.39
CA VAL A 79 16.64 13.61 4.96
C VAL A 79 16.57 13.02 6.35
N GLU A 80 17.07 11.78 6.51
CA GLU A 80 16.97 11.04 7.77
C GLU A 80 18.06 9.96 7.86
N ILE A 81 18.38 9.54 9.10
CA ILE A 81 19.31 8.46 9.40
C ILE A 81 18.58 7.32 10.09
N GLY A 82 18.61 6.15 9.48
CA GLY A 82 18.13 4.91 10.06
C GLY A 82 19.24 4.17 10.82
N TRP A 83 18.90 3.62 11.97
CA TRP A 83 19.88 3.00 12.86
C TRP A 83 19.55 1.53 13.08
N THR A 84 20.58 0.71 13.06
CA THR A 84 20.51 -0.70 13.43
C THR A 84 21.80 -1.12 14.10
N GLY A 85 21.84 -2.32 14.63
CA GLY A 85 23.05 -2.84 15.24
C GLY A 85 22.79 -4.07 16.11
N GLN A 86 23.84 -4.53 16.77
CA GLN A 86 23.81 -5.74 17.58
C GLN A 86 22.68 -5.72 18.63
N MET A 87 21.91 -6.79 18.64
CA MET A 87 20.78 -6.98 19.54
C MET A 87 21.22 -7.57 20.89
N HIS A 88 20.31 -7.56 21.86
CA HIS A 88 20.46 -8.16 23.20
C HIS A 88 21.52 -7.53 24.11
N GLY A 89 22.23 -6.49 23.68
CA GLY A 89 23.20 -5.79 24.51
C GLY A 89 22.65 -4.51 25.12
N LEU A 90 23.20 -4.09 26.30
CA LEU A 90 22.74 -2.94 27.06
C LEU A 90 23.90 -2.09 27.60
N VAL A 91 23.65 -0.77 27.69
CA VAL A 91 24.50 0.21 28.38
C VAL A 91 23.63 1.07 29.30
N ALA A 92 24.08 1.34 30.51
CA ALA A 92 23.44 2.30 31.40
C ALA A 92 24.04 3.69 31.25
N VAL A 93 23.17 4.72 31.28
CA VAL A 93 23.57 6.12 31.14
C VAL A 93 23.05 6.96 32.31
N ASP A 94 23.80 8.03 32.62
CA ASP A 94 23.42 9.06 33.57
C ASP A 94 22.42 10.09 32.98
N ARG A 95 22.04 11.12 33.77
CA ARG A 95 21.12 12.18 33.32
C ARG A 95 21.69 13.05 32.19
N LYS A 96 23.01 13.06 31.98
CA LYS A 96 23.69 13.76 30.88
C LYS A 96 23.89 12.85 29.67
N LEU A 97 23.33 11.63 29.73
CA LEU A 97 23.43 10.58 28.71
C LEU A 97 24.87 10.04 28.50
N HIS A 98 25.77 10.20 29.47
CA HIS A 98 27.08 9.58 29.45
C HIS A 98 26.96 8.11 29.91
N ALA A 99 27.71 7.22 29.27
CA ALA A 99 27.77 5.82 29.67
C ALA A 99 28.40 5.68 31.06
N ILE A 100 27.71 5.05 31.97
CA ILE A 100 28.20 4.75 33.35
C ILE A 100 28.52 3.27 33.54
N THR A 101 28.25 2.45 32.53
CA THR A 101 28.69 1.07 32.42
C THR A 101 29.32 0.84 31.05
N PRO A 102 30.17 -0.20 30.89
CA PRO A 102 30.47 -0.71 29.56
C PRO A 102 29.19 -1.14 28.84
N PHE A 103 29.20 -1.20 27.52
CA PHE A 103 28.16 -1.84 26.75
C PHE A 103 28.34 -3.36 26.85
N VAL A 104 27.44 -4.05 27.55
CA VAL A 104 27.43 -5.50 27.66
C VAL A 104 26.78 -6.07 26.43
N THR A 105 27.47 -6.91 25.66
CA THR A 105 27.00 -7.40 24.37
C THR A 105 26.26 -8.73 24.47
N TRP A 106 25.66 -9.17 23.36
CA TRP A 106 25.00 -10.48 23.24
C TRP A 106 25.96 -11.69 23.41
N ARG A 107 27.26 -11.49 23.27
CA ARG A 107 28.30 -12.51 23.45
C ARG A 107 28.71 -12.75 24.92
N ASP A 108 28.18 -11.91 25.80
CA ASP A 108 28.46 -12.06 27.25
C ASP A 108 27.78 -13.31 27.82
N ARG A 109 28.55 -14.15 28.45
CA ARG A 109 28.11 -15.46 28.98
C ARG A 109 27.71 -15.47 30.44
N ARG A 110 27.76 -14.32 31.13
CA ARG A 110 27.34 -14.19 32.54
C ARG A 110 25.83 -14.34 32.70
N CYS A 111 25.08 -14.08 31.66
CA CYS A 111 23.63 -14.23 31.66
C CYS A 111 23.23 -15.14 30.47
N ALA A 112 22.39 -16.13 30.74
CA ALA A 112 21.97 -17.08 29.71
C ALA A 112 20.78 -16.55 28.87
N PRO A 113 20.75 -16.79 27.55
CA PRO A 113 19.55 -16.61 26.76
C PRO A 113 18.39 -17.50 27.28
N PRO A 114 17.09 -17.08 27.12
CA PRO A 114 16.61 -15.92 26.36
C PRO A 114 16.53 -14.62 27.13
N ALA A 115 16.93 -14.61 28.40
CA ALA A 115 16.76 -13.50 29.33
C ALA A 115 18.01 -12.60 29.44
N LEU A 116 18.86 -12.51 28.41
CA LEU A 116 20.14 -11.80 28.52
C LEU A 116 19.97 -10.34 28.98
N GLY A 117 19.01 -9.60 28.41
CA GLY A 117 18.78 -8.19 28.78
C GLY A 117 18.32 -8.04 30.21
N SER A 118 17.34 -8.83 30.69
CA SER A 118 16.88 -8.81 32.08
C SER A 118 17.98 -9.30 33.03
N GLY A 119 18.76 -10.29 32.63
CA GLY A 119 19.90 -10.78 33.40
C GLY A 119 20.99 -9.73 33.63
N ILE A 120 21.30 -8.91 32.60
CA ILE A 120 22.22 -7.76 32.71
C ILE A 120 21.67 -6.74 33.73
N LEU A 121 20.38 -6.41 33.64
CA LEU A 121 19.73 -5.48 34.59
C LEU A 121 19.78 -5.99 36.04
N GLU A 122 19.56 -7.29 36.23
CA GLU A 122 19.69 -7.95 37.57
C GLU A 122 21.12 -7.92 38.10
N ASP A 123 22.11 -8.17 37.25
CA ASP A 123 23.52 -8.08 37.60
C ASP A 123 23.89 -6.67 38.06
N TRP A 124 23.43 -5.64 37.33
CA TRP A 124 23.64 -4.24 37.71
C TRP A 124 22.96 -3.89 39.04
N CYS A 125 21.77 -4.41 39.33
CA CYS A 125 21.11 -4.24 40.62
C CYS A 125 21.91 -4.90 41.74
N ARG A 126 22.38 -6.14 41.55
CA ARG A 126 23.21 -6.85 42.51
C ARG A 126 24.51 -6.10 42.83
N ARG A 127 25.14 -5.53 41.83
CA ARG A 127 26.36 -4.70 41.95
C ARG A 127 26.09 -3.29 42.44
N LYS A 128 24.83 -2.92 42.69
CA LYS A 128 24.41 -1.60 43.13
C LYS A 128 24.95 -0.45 42.26
N VAL A 129 24.86 -0.61 40.92
CA VAL A 129 25.26 0.44 39.97
C VAL A 129 24.44 1.70 40.27
N LYS A 130 25.14 2.80 40.63
CA LYS A 130 24.51 4.06 41.01
C LYS A 130 24.36 5.00 39.78
N GLY A 131 23.42 5.94 39.85
CA GLY A 131 23.28 7.01 38.88
C GLY A 131 22.59 6.59 37.57
N VAL A 132 22.02 5.38 37.48
CA VAL A 132 21.29 4.92 36.30
C VAL A 132 20.08 5.80 36.08
N HIS A 133 20.09 6.56 34.95
CA HIS A 133 18.96 7.34 34.49
C HIS A 133 18.17 6.56 33.45
N ARG A 134 18.84 6.02 32.41
CA ARG A 134 18.25 5.19 31.37
C ARG A 134 19.16 4.01 31.01
N VAL A 135 18.54 3.00 30.42
CA VAL A 135 19.24 1.84 29.87
C VAL A 135 18.94 1.79 28.37
N LEU A 136 19.97 1.72 27.55
CA LEU A 136 19.90 1.84 26.11
C LEU A 136 20.58 0.64 25.43
N THR A 137 20.14 0.32 24.24
CA THR A 137 20.90 -0.50 23.28
C THR A 137 22.01 0.35 22.67
N ILE A 138 22.96 -0.24 21.94
CA ILE A 138 24.04 0.57 21.36
C ILE A 138 23.54 1.56 20.27
N PRO A 139 22.61 1.21 19.36
CA PRO A 139 21.99 2.21 18.49
C PRO A 139 21.22 3.28 19.29
N GLY A 140 20.46 2.88 20.29
CA GLY A 140 19.75 3.82 21.18
C GLY A 140 20.68 4.79 21.91
N TYR A 141 21.85 4.33 22.35
CA TYR A 141 22.89 5.17 22.94
C TYR A 141 23.42 6.22 21.96
N VAL A 142 23.75 5.78 20.74
CA VAL A 142 24.23 6.70 19.69
C VAL A 142 23.16 7.75 19.35
N VAL A 143 21.91 7.34 19.18
CA VAL A 143 20.79 8.26 18.92
C VAL A 143 20.62 9.24 20.08
N ALA A 144 20.62 8.77 21.34
CA ALA A 144 20.48 9.62 22.51
C ALA A 144 21.59 10.66 22.61
N ARG A 145 22.84 10.28 22.36
CA ARG A 145 24.02 11.18 22.39
C ARG A 145 24.01 12.21 21.25
N ARG A 146 23.46 11.85 20.10
CA ARG A 146 23.36 12.76 18.93
C ARG A 146 22.15 13.70 18.98
N THR A 147 21.03 13.25 19.55
CA THR A 147 19.74 13.97 19.45
C THR A 147 19.17 14.44 20.78
N GLY A 148 19.70 13.96 21.91
CA GLY A 148 19.14 14.16 23.26
C GLY A 148 17.90 13.30 23.56
N ARG A 149 17.43 12.49 22.62
CA ARG A 149 16.22 11.67 22.74
C ARG A 149 16.56 10.23 23.12
N CYS A 150 16.08 9.77 24.27
CA CYS A 150 16.17 8.37 24.66
C CYS A 150 14.98 7.61 24.09
N MET A 151 15.25 6.61 23.26
CA MET A 151 14.22 5.77 22.63
C MET A 151 14.70 4.33 22.52
N VAL A 152 13.74 3.42 22.39
CA VAL A 152 13.97 2.02 22.04
C VAL A 152 12.89 1.60 21.05
N ASP A 153 13.26 0.93 19.95
CA ASP A 153 12.27 0.41 19.03
C ASP A 153 11.67 -0.93 19.52
N PRO A 154 10.50 -1.34 18.99
CA PRO A 154 9.84 -2.58 19.41
C PRO A 154 10.71 -3.83 19.28
N THR A 155 11.60 -3.88 18.27
CA THR A 155 12.44 -5.05 18.01
C THR A 155 13.56 -5.20 19.04
N PHE A 156 14.19 -4.09 19.42
CA PHE A 156 15.17 -4.05 20.50
C PHE A 156 14.49 -4.23 21.88
N ARG A 157 13.33 -3.63 22.09
CA ARG A 157 12.55 -3.80 23.32
C ARG A 157 12.23 -5.28 23.57
N ALA A 158 11.77 -5.99 22.54
CA ALA A 158 11.52 -7.42 22.63
C ALA A 158 12.78 -8.24 22.94
N SER A 159 13.95 -7.77 22.55
CA SER A 159 15.23 -8.43 22.82
C SER A 159 15.74 -8.24 24.25
N MET A 160 15.20 -7.26 25.00
CA MET A 160 15.60 -7.00 26.38
C MET A 160 14.99 -8.00 27.36
N GLY A 161 13.83 -8.56 27.06
CA GLY A 161 13.08 -9.49 27.89
C GLY A 161 11.57 -9.29 27.82
N SER A 162 10.80 -10.20 28.44
CA SER A 162 9.33 -10.05 28.50
C SER A 162 8.92 -8.88 29.40
N GLU A 163 7.70 -8.37 29.21
CA GLU A 163 7.14 -7.31 30.07
C GLU A 163 7.13 -7.68 31.55
N ALA A 164 6.85 -8.95 31.88
CA ALA A 164 6.89 -9.44 33.23
C ALA A 164 8.32 -9.38 33.85
N GLN A 165 9.35 -9.69 33.03
CA GLN A 165 10.74 -9.61 33.45
C GLN A 165 11.25 -8.17 33.61
N LEU A 166 10.76 -7.28 32.76
CA LEU A 166 11.23 -5.89 32.68
C LEU A 166 10.44 -4.92 33.54
N GLY A 167 9.25 -5.29 34.05
CA GLY A 167 8.36 -4.40 34.81
C GLY A 167 9.04 -3.68 35.96
N ARG A 168 9.88 -4.36 36.76
CA ARG A 168 10.65 -3.76 37.88
C ARG A 168 11.73 -2.76 37.42
N PHE A 169 12.14 -2.80 36.14
CA PHE A 169 13.12 -1.92 35.52
C PHE A 169 12.48 -0.86 34.64
N ALA A 170 11.15 -0.79 34.57
CA ALA A 170 10.40 0.08 33.66
C ALA A 170 10.86 1.56 33.69
N LYS A 171 11.21 2.06 34.91
CA LYS A 171 11.73 3.43 35.07
C LYS A 171 13.05 3.72 34.37
N TRP A 172 13.82 2.71 34.00
CA TRP A 172 15.10 2.84 33.31
C TRP A 172 14.96 2.67 31.80
N ILE A 173 13.91 2.02 31.33
CA ILE A 173 13.70 1.71 29.94
C ILE A 173 12.96 2.87 29.28
N PRO A 174 13.44 3.44 28.15
CA PRO A 174 12.77 4.50 27.43
C PRO A 174 11.41 4.05 26.86
N GLU A 175 10.58 5.03 26.48
CA GLU A 175 9.39 4.79 25.69
C GLU A 175 9.76 4.17 24.33
N THR A 176 8.86 3.35 23.81
CA THR A 176 9.04 2.68 22.54
C THR A 176 8.76 3.66 21.40
N ASP A 177 9.69 3.79 20.48
CA ASP A 177 9.59 4.62 19.27
C ASP A 177 10.18 3.85 18.09
N ASP A 178 9.38 3.58 17.07
CA ASP A 178 9.76 2.81 15.89
C ASP A 178 10.21 3.69 14.71
N SER A 179 10.49 4.97 14.94
CA SER A 179 10.72 5.92 13.87
C SER A 179 12.10 5.83 13.19
N LEU A 180 13.14 5.50 13.92
CA LEU A 180 14.52 5.60 13.46
C LEU A 180 15.35 4.31 13.54
N MET A 181 14.87 3.29 14.24
CA MET A 181 15.66 2.10 14.57
C MET A 181 14.97 0.78 14.20
N LEU A 182 15.77 -0.21 13.86
CA LEU A 182 15.38 -1.62 13.70
C LEU A 182 16.48 -2.52 14.27
N GLY A 183 16.15 -3.70 14.78
CA GLY A 183 17.14 -4.73 15.06
C GLY A 183 17.90 -5.16 13.79
N ASP A 184 19.13 -5.60 13.92
CA ASP A 184 20.01 -5.95 12.79
C ASP A 184 19.41 -7.00 11.85
N ASN A 185 18.84 -8.07 12.42
CA ASN A 185 18.17 -9.10 11.63
C ASN A 185 16.91 -8.55 10.94
N GLN A 186 16.07 -7.78 11.65
CA GLN A 186 14.87 -7.17 11.08
C GLN A 186 15.24 -6.21 9.95
N ALA A 187 16.28 -5.41 10.09
CA ALA A 187 16.77 -4.51 9.05
C ALA A 187 17.24 -5.27 7.81
N GLY A 188 18.03 -6.33 7.98
CA GLY A 188 18.47 -7.19 6.88
C GLY A 188 17.31 -7.88 6.15
N VAL A 189 16.33 -8.39 6.92
CA VAL A 189 15.11 -8.98 6.32
C VAL A 189 14.26 -7.91 5.64
N TYR A 190 14.18 -6.69 6.18
CA TYR A 190 13.45 -5.58 5.56
C TYR A 190 14.01 -5.27 4.17
N ALA A 191 15.35 -5.17 4.05
CA ALA A 191 16.01 -5.01 2.76
C ALA A 191 15.71 -6.16 1.80
N ALA A 192 15.78 -7.41 2.27
CA ALA A 192 15.49 -8.59 1.47
C ALA A 192 14.04 -8.62 0.97
N GLN A 193 13.07 -8.19 1.79
CA GLN A 193 11.65 -8.07 1.38
C GLN A 193 11.43 -7.00 0.31
N LYS A 194 12.28 -5.97 0.23
CA LYS A 194 12.24 -4.99 -0.88
C LYS A 194 12.73 -5.58 -2.20
N LEU A 195 13.68 -6.51 -2.15
CA LEU A 195 14.15 -7.21 -3.34
C LEU A 195 13.15 -8.26 -3.83
N LYS A 196 12.61 -9.05 -2.91
CA LYS A 196 11.66 -10.13 -3.22
C LYS A 196 10.61 -10.24 -2.11
N PRO A 197 9.47 -9.57 -2.23
CA PRO A 197 8.40 -9.63 -1.24
C PRO A 197 7.92 -11.07 -1.00
N GLY A 198 7.74 -11.43 0.27
CA GLY A 198 7.25 -12.73 0.70
C GLY A 198 8.27 -13.87 0.66
N ALA A 199 9.49 -13.66 0.12
CA ALA A 199 10.52 -14.69 0.10
C ALA A 199 11.11 -14.92 1.51
N PRO A 200 11.39 -16.17 1.90
CA PRO A 200 12.22 -16.48 3.05
C PRO A 200 13.62 -15.91 2.89
N VAL A 201 14.25 -15.58 4.00
CA VAL A 201 15.61 -15.02 4.05
C VAL A 201 16.51 -15.95 4.81
N ILE A 202 17.58 -16.43 4.18
CA ILE A 202 18.66 -17.17 4.83
C ILE A 202 19.81 -16.21 5.08
N ASN A 203 20.08 -15.94 6.35
CA ASN A 203 21.25 -15.16 6.75
C ASN A 203 22.35 -16.11 7.24
N LEU A 204 23.47 -16.16 6.52
CA LEU A 204 24.65 -16.96 6.87
C LEU A 204 25.89 -16.07 6.99
N GLY A 205 26.14 -15.67 8.24
CA GLY A 205 27.39 -15.08 8.66
C GLY A 205 28.21 -16.10 9.48
N THR A 206 28.77 -15.67 10.61
CA THR A 206 29.41 -16.56 11.61
C THR A 206 28.37 -17.50 12.23
N SER A 207 27.18 -16.97 12.51
CA SER A 207 25.95 -17.71 12.84
C SER A 207 25.05 -17.83 11.62
N GLY A 208 24.01 -18.64 11.71
CA GLY A 208 23.02 -18.78 10.64
C GLY A 208 21.60 -18.58 11.15
N GLN A 209 20.73 -18.09 10.28
CA GLN A 209 19.33 -17.91 10.58
C GLN A 209 18.47 -18.00 9.34
N LEU A 210 17.33 -18.68 9.44
CA LEU A 210 16.25 -18.64 8.46
C LEU A 210 15.13 -17.76 9.03
N SER A 211 14.69 -16.79 8.24
CA SER A 211 13.68 -15.80 8.66
C SER A 211 12.61 -15.64 7.57
N TRP A 212 11.36 -15.35 7.98
CA TRP A 212 10.28 -14.97 7.06
C TRP A 212 9.27 -14.07 7.78
N VAL A 213 8.57 -13.25 6.99
CA VAL A 213 7.61 -12.27 7.51
C VAL A 213 6.20 -12.81 7.39
N ARG A 214 5.42 -12.72 8.46
CA ARG A 214 4.01 -13.11 8.56
C ARG A 214 3.16 -11.88 8.89
N GLU A 215 1.97 -11.80 8.29
CA GLU A 215 0.98 -10.81 8.71
C GLU A 215 0.34 -11.23 10.03
N GLU A 216 0.07 -10.26 10.90
CA GLU A 216 -0.56 -10.52 12.20
C GLU A 216 -1.92 -11.19 12.00
N GLY A 217 -2.22 -12.20 12.81
CA GLY A 217 -3.48 -12.97 12.74
C GLY A 217 -3.52 -14.11 11.72
N LYS A 218 -2.53 -14.27 10.82
CA LYS A 218 -2.45 -15.42 9.91
C LYS A 218 -1.66 -16.57 10.51
N GLY A 219 -2.15 -17.81 10.37
CA GLY A 219 -1.44 -19.02 10.80
C GLY A 219 -0.19 -19.32 9.95
N ILE A 220 0.79 -20.03 10.52
CA ILE A 220 2.03 -20.45 9.82
C ILE A 220 1.68 -21.33 8.60
N ARG A 221 0.61 -22.15 8.69
CA ARG A 221 0.16 -23.05 7.61
C ARG A 221 -0.45 -22.31 6.41
N ASP A 222 -1.02 -21.13 6.64
CA ASP A 222 -1.74 -20.37 5.60
C ASP A 222 -0.78 -19.77 4.55
N GLN A 223 0.52 -19.70 4.85
CA GLN A 223 1.56 -19.20 3.93
C GLN A 223 2.28 -20.30 3.15
N GLY A 224 1.84 -21.54 3.25
CA GLY A 224 2.43 -22.67 2.53
C GLY A 224 3.81 -23.12 3.05
N LEU A 225 4.20 -22.65 4.24
CA LEU A 225 5.43 -23.03 4.92
C LEU A 225 5.09 -24.12 5.96
N GLY A 226 5.59 -25.33 5.76
CA GLY A 226 5.48 -26.42 6.70
C GLY A 226 6.58 -26.33 7.76
N ILE A 227 6.25 -25.82 8.97
CA ILE A 227 7.19 -25.79 10.07
C ILE A 227 6.66 -26.66 11.19
N ARG A 228 7.47 -27.64 11.56
CA ARG A 228 7.17 -28.60 12.65
C ARG A 228 7.97 -28.33 13.91
N ASP A 229 8.75 -27.24 13.93
CA ASP A 229 9.76 -27.02 14.97
C ASP A 229 9.25 -26.10 16.09
N ARG A 230 9.48 -26.51 17.33
CA ARG A 230 9.22 -25.70 18.55
C ARG A 230 10.29 -24.61 18.75
N GLU A 231 11.32 -24.57 17.90
CA GLU A 231 12.46 -23.63 18.00
C GLU A 231 12.28 -22.34 17.20
N VAL A 232 11.07 -22.09 16.63
CA VAL A 232 10.80 -20.85 15.91
C VAL A 232 10.42 -19.74 16.87
N GLY A 233 11.24 -18.72 16.94
CA GLY A 233 10.95 -17.49 17.70
C GLY A 233 10.14 -16.50 16.88
N GLU A 234 9.20 -15.83 17.52
CA GLU A 234 8.44 -14.71 16.96
C GLU A 234 9.03 -13.38 17.43
N ARG A 235 9.14 -12.41 16.53
CA ARG A 235 9.66 -11.07 16.84
C ARG A 235 8.83 -9.99 16.13
N PRO A 236 8.69 -8.79 16.69
CA PRO A 236 8.07 -7.67 16.01
C PRO A 236 8.76 -7.37 14.67
N PHE A 237 7.95 -6.96 13.66
CA PHE A 237 8.43 -6.52 12.37
C PHE A 237 7.64 -5.28 11.90
N PRO A 238 8.24 -4.36 11.12
CA PRO A 238 7.57 -3.15 10.66
C PRO A 238 6.20 -3.38 10.02
N GLY A 239 5.28 -2.46 10.26
CA GLY A 239 3.92 -2.49 9.70
C GLY A 239 2.96 -3.45 10.40
N GLY A 240 3.16 -3.73 11.70
CA GLY A 240 2.31 -4.64 12.48
C GLY A 240 2.47 -6.11 12.09
N LYS A 241 3.57 -6.46 11.43
CA LYS A 241 3.88 -7.82 11.00
C LYS A 241 4.74 -8.55 12.05
N VAL A 242 4.84 -9.86 11.89
CA VAL A 242 5.65 -10.72 12.75
C VAL A 242 6.78 -11.33 11.93
N LEU A 243 8.00 -11.20 12.43
CA LEU A 243 9.16 -11.91 11.91
C LEU A 243 9.29 -13.25 12.62
N LEU A 244 9.22 -14.31 11.86
CA LEU A 244 9.48 -15.66 12.33
C LEU A 244 10.95 -15.99 12.05
N CYS A 245 11.65 -16.45 13.08
CA CYS A 245 13.08 -16.71 13.03
C CYS A 245 13.40 -18.10 13.57
N ARG A 246 14.16 -18.87 12.79
CA ARG A 246 14.78 -20.09 13.23
C ARG A 246 16.31 -19.94 13.21
N ALA A 247 16.95 -20.08 14.35
CA ALA A 247 18.41 -20.06 14.44
C ALA A 247 19.00 -21.35 13.85
N SER A 248 20.09 -21.23 13.11
CA SER A 248 20.95 -22.35 12.71
C SER A 248 22.00 -22.55 13.78
N HIS A 249 22.20 -23.80 14.20
CA HIS A 249 23.22 -24.15 15.21
C HIS A 249 24.64 -24.16 14.63
N VAL A 250 24.76 -24.28 13.31
CA VAL A 250 26.05 -24.46 12.61
C VAL A 250 26.54 -23.14 12.00
N GLY A 251 25.69 -22.40 11.29
CA GLY A 251 26.07 -21.19 10.58
C GLY A 251 27.16 -21.38 9.53
N GLY A 252 27.85 -20.30 9.16
CA GLY A 252 28.95 -20.33 8.19
C GLY A 252 30.36 -20.52 8.80
N ALA A 253 30.48 -20.54 10.13
CA ALA A 253 31.75 -20.63 10.84
C ALA A 253 32.56 -21.92 10.54
N PRO A 254 31.94 -23.12 10.41
CA PRO A 254 32.66 -24.34 10.06
C PRO A 254 33.38 -24.25 8.73
N LEU A 255 32.74 -23.65 7.71
CA LEU A 255 33.35 -23.50 6.40
C LEU A 255 34.57 -22.55 6.43
N ALA A 256 34.51 -21.49 7.20
CA ALA A 256 35.64 -20.59 7.43
C ALA A 256 36.79 -21.25 8.17
N LYS A 257 36.51 -22.09 9.20
CA LYS A 257 37.51 -22.88 9.91
C LYS A 257 38.14 -23.90 8.98
N LEU A 258 37.35 -24.61 8.19
CA LEU A 258 37.84 -25.60 7.22
C LEU A 258 38.75 -24.96 6.21
N ARG A 259 38.40 -23.79 5.64
CA ARG A 259 39.25 -23.03 4.73
C ARG A 259 40.61 -22.71 5.35
N LYS A 260 40.64 -22.24 6.60
CA LYS A 260 41.90 -21.97 7.33
C LYS A 260 42.72 -23.22 7.52
N SER A 261 42.11 -24.36 7.89
CA SER A 261 42.80 -25.64 8.09
C SER A 261 43.37 -26.23 6.80
N LEU A 262 42.77 -25.94 5.66
CA LEU A 262 43.21 -26.33 4.33
C LEU A 262 44.25 -25.36 3.73
N GLY A 263 44.44 -24.18 4.35
CA GLY A 263 45.37 -23.16 3.84
C GLY A 263 44.98 -22.63 2.46
N CYS A 264 43.72 -22.70 2.07
CA CYS A 264 43.26 -22.36 0.73
C CYS A 264 42.51 -21.02 0.64
N SER A 265 42.40 -20.48 -0.59
CA SER A 265 41.53 -19.34 -0.87
C SER A 265 40.04 -19.74 -0.89
N TRP A 266 39.11 -18.76 -0.83
CA TRP A 266 37.69 -19.03 -1.04
C TRP A 266 37.41 -19.57 -2.44
N GLN A 267 38.13 -19.11 -3.47
CA GLN A 267 37.99 -19.57 -4.84
C GLN A 267 38.29 -21.06 -4.91
N ARG A 268 39.47 -21.51 -4.44
CA ARG A 268 39.87 -22.91 -4.44
C ARG A 268 38.92 -23.80 -3.63
N LEU A 269 38.41 -23.30 -2.48
CA LEU A 269 37.43 -24.05 -1.69
C LEU A 269 36.14 -24.31 -2.48
N ASN A 270 35.67 -23.31 -3.25
CA ASN A 270 34.49 -23.45 -4.10
C ASN A 270 34.72 -24.39 -5.29
N ASP A 271 35.89 -24.32 -5.90
CA ASP A 271 36.25 -25.18 -7.05
C ASP A 271 36.38 -26.66 -6.65
N GLU A 272 36.87 -26.91 -5.44
CA GLU A 272 37.03 -28.27 -4.90
C GLU A 272 35.78 -28.78 -4.14
N ALA A 273 34.68 -28.02 -4.09
CA ALA A 273 33.52 -28.33 -3.21
C ALA A 273 32.85 -29.68 -3.56
N GLU A 274 32.85 -30.09 -4.80
CA GLU A 274 32.26 -31.36 -5.25
C GLU A 274 33.23 -32.56 -5.18
N THR A 275 34.52 -32.30 -5.26
CA THR A 275 35.57 -33.33 -5.33
C THR A 275 36.25 -33.61 -3.99
N ASN A 276 36.23 -32.63 -3.07
CA ASN A 276 36.86 -32.78 -1.74
C ASN A 276 35.81 -33.19 -0.68
N PRO A 277 35.88 -34.43 -0.17
CA PRO A 277 34.87 -34.95 0.75
C PRO A 277 34.68 -34.14 2.04
N ARG A 278 35.76 -33.48 2.51
CA ARG A 278 35.70 -32.64 3.72
C ARG A 278 34.87 -31.37 3.49
N ILE A 279 35.00 -30.76 2.31
CA ILE A 279 34.25 -29.56 1.91
C ILE A 279 32.79 -29.93 1.67
N ALA A 280 32.56 -30.99 0.88
CA ALA A 280 31.22 -31.49 0.57
C ALA A 280 30.43 -31.82 1.86
N ARG A 281 31.05 -32.51 2.82
CA ARG A 281 30.43 -32.83 4.11
C ARG A 281 30.09 -31.58 4.90
N CYS A 282 31.01 -30.61 5.01
CA CYS A 282 30.79 -29.35 5.73
C CYS A 282 29.64 -28.54 5.12
N VAL A 283 29.56 -28.44 3.79
CA VAL A 283 28.46 -27.76 3.07
C VAL A 283 27.14 -28.47 3.34
N THR A 284 27.12 -29.82 3.28
CA THR A 284 25.90 -30.61 3.58
C THR A 284 25.45 -30.41 5.02
N GLU A 285 26.32 -30.43 6.00
CA GLU A 285 25.98 -30.20 7.42
C GLU A 285 25.34 -28.84 7.65
N ILE A 286 25.86 -27.78 7.01
CA ILE A 286 25.28 -26.42 7.10
C ILE A 286 23.87 -26.41 6.49
N VAL A 287 23.68 -27.00 5.32
CA VAL A 287 22.40 -26.96 4.60
C VAL A 287 21.34 -27.83 5.28
N GLU A 288 21.71 -29.01 5.79
CA GLU A 288 20.77 -29.88 6.52
C GLU A 288 20.36 -29.27 7.86
N ASP A 289 21.27 -28.58 8.56
CA ASP A 289 20.91 -27.85 9.77
C ASP A 289 19.90 -26.74 9.48
N LEU A 290 20.05 -25.98 8.41
CA LEU A 290 19.08 -25.00 7.93
C LEU A 290 17.74 -25.62 7.55
N ALA A 291 17.76 -26.82 6.96
CA ALA A 291 16.56 -27.51 6.47
C ALA A 291 15.80 -28.27 7.57
N LYS A 292 16.41 -28.48 8.74
CA LYS A 292 15.81 -29.28 9.80
C LYS A 292 14.47 -28.68 10.27
N GLY A 293 13.41 -29.47 10.19
CA GLY A 293 12.06 -29.06 10.60
C GLY A 293 11.40 -28.01 9.71
N VAL A 294 11.97 -27.66 8.55
CA VAL A 294 11.45 -26.62 7.64
C VAL A 294 11.11 -27.24 6.28
N ASP A 295 9.88 -27.00 5.83
CA ASP A 295 9.42 -27.39 4.50
C ASP A 295 9.20 -26.14 3.63
N LEU A 296 10.06 -25.95 2.63
CA LEU A 296 9.98 -24.85 1.66
C LEU A 296 9.57 -25.32 0.25
N ARG A 297 8.96 -26.50 0.09
CA ARG A 297 8.60 -27.06 -1.23
C ARG A 297 7.72 -26.16 -2.10
N ARG A 298 6.97 -25.26 -1.49
CA ARG A 298 6.12 -24.27 -2.18
C ARG A 298 6.84 -22.94 -2.46
N VAL A 299 8.04 -22.77 -1.93
CA VAL A 299 8.85 -21.57 -2.10
C VAL A 299 9.68 -21.71 -3.37
N ARG A 300 9.57 -20.76 -4.29
CA ARG A 300 10.35 -20.75 -5.54
C ARG A 300 11.63 -19.90 -5.44
N THR A 301 11.67 -19.00 -4.48
CA THR A 301 12.77 -18.04 -4.33
C THR A 301 13.12 -17.85 -2.87
N ILE A 302 14.40 -17.86 -2.55
CA ILE A 302 14.97 -17.56 -1.24
C ILE A 302 15.91 -16.38 -1.42
N VAL A 303 15.96 -15.46 -0.47
CA VAL A 303 16.99 -14.40 -0.45
C VAL A 303 18.09 -14.80 0.49
N GLY A 304 19.29 -14.95 -0.03
CA GLY A 304 20.48 -15.30 0.74
C GLY A 304 21.27 -14.05 1.11
N VAL A 305 21.52 -13.83 2.40
CA VAL A 305 22.34 -12.72 2.90
C VAL A 305 23.50 -13.22 3.75
N GLY A 306 24.52 -12.39 3.90
CA GLY A 306 25.72 -12.68 4.67
C GLY A 306 26.88 -13.21 3.84
N ASN A 307 28.09 -12.98 4.38
CA ASN A 307 29.34 -13.24 3.66
C ASN A 307 29.57 -14.72 3.33
N ALA A 308 29.04 -15.66 4.13
CA ALA A 308 29.17 -17.08 3.82
C ALA A 308 28.46 -17.44 2.50
N LEU A 309 27.30 -16.87 2.22
CA LEU A 309 26.59 -17.09 0.95
C LEU A 309 27.19 -16.29 -0.21
N ARG A 310 27.63 -15.08 0.07
CA ARG A 310 28.21 -14.21 -0.97
C ARG A 310 29.53 -14.77 -1.52
N LEU A 311 30.39 -15.27 -0.63
CA LEU A 311 31.73 -15.77 -0.99
C LEU A 311 31.75 -17.25 -1.44
N ASN A 312 30.64 -17.99 -1.22
CA ASN A 312 30.64 -19.43 -1.51
C ASN A 312 29.47 -19.84 -2.42
N PRO A 313 29.69 -19.80 -3.76
CA PRO A 313 28.71 -20.31 -4.71
C PRO A 313 28.33 -21.78 -4.49
N CYS A 314 29.24 -22.61 -3.99
CA CYS A 314 28.96 -24.02 -3.67
C CYS A 314 27.85 -24.15 -2.60
N LEU A 315 27.86 -23.28 -1.60
CA LEU A 315 26.85 -23.27 -0.55
C LEU A 315 25.48 -22.81 -1.09
N ARG A 316 25.48 -21.84 -2.01
CA ARG A 316 24.24 -21.40 -2.72
C ARG A 316 23.64 -22.54 -3.53
N LYS A 317 24.45 -23.22 -4.37
CA LYS A 317 23.99 -24.36 -5.16
C LYS A 317 23.44 -25.49 -4.29
N ALA A 318 24.05 -25.76 -3.13
CA ALA A 318 23.56 -26.76 -2.19
C ALA A 318 22.22 -26.38 -1.57
N ILE A 319 22.01 -25.11 -1.22
CA ILE A 319 20.74 -24.56 -0.75
C ILE A 319 19.67 -24.67 -1.85
N GLU A 320 19.97 -24.24 -3.07
CA GLU A 320 19.03 -24.33 -4.21
C GLU A 320 18.60 -25.78 -4.47
N LYS A 321 19.56 -26.70 -4.45
CA LYS A 321 19.29 -28.13 -4.60
C LYS A 321 18.41 -28.69 -3.47
N ARG A 322 18.73 -28.33 -2.23
CA ARG A 322 18.03 -28.86 -1.04
C ARG A 322 16.60 -28.36 -0.92
N PHE A 323 16.36 -27.08 -1.23
CA PHE A 323 15.05 -26.44 -1.08
C PHE A 323 14.26 -26.39 -2.39
N HIS A 324 14.83 -26.80 -3.52
CA HIS A 324 14.23 -26.67 -4.86
C HIS A 324 13.81 -25.24 -5.18
N ALA A 325 14.58 -24.25 -4.74
CA ALA A 325 14.27 -22.83 -4.84
C ALA A 325 15.50 -22.04 -5.32
N HIS A 326 15.31 -21.02 -6.14
CA HIS A 326 16.38 -20.14 -6.57
C HIS A 326 16.85 -19.23 -5.43
N CYS A 327 18.16 -19.18 -5.19
CA CYS A 327 18.77 -18.38 -4.11
C CYS A 327 19.36 -17.07 -4.67
N ILE A 328 18.62 -15.97 -4.48
CA ILE A 328 19.08 -14.63 -4.85
C ILE A 328 20.02 -14.12 -3.75
N VAL A 329 21.26 -13.82 -4.09
CA VAL A 329 22.20 -13.14 -3.20
C VAL A 329 22.40 -11.72 -3.68
N PRO A 330 22.00 -10.72 -2.87
CA PRO A 330 22.11 -9.30 -3.23
C PRO A 330 23.59 -8.88 -3.42
N GLU A 331 23.80 -7.92 -4.33
CA GLU A 331 25.11 -7.30 -4.51
C GLU A 331 25.50 -6.39 -3.33
N VAL A 332 24.52 -5.92 -2.57
CA VAL A 332 24.75 -5.05 -1.42
C VAL A 332 25.32 -5.86 -0.26
N GLU A 333 26.52 -5.48 0.17
CA GLU A 333 27.24 -6.19 1.24
C GLU A 333 26.64 -5.93 2.62
N GLU A 334 26.28 -4.69 2.90
CA GLU A 334 25.84 -4.21 4.21
C GLU A 334 24.30 -4.15 4.27
N MET A 335 23.69 -5.34 4.24
CA MET A 335 22.22 -5.49 4.16
C MET A 335 21.46 -4.87 5.33
N ALA A 336 22.01 -4.93 6.54
CA ALA A 336 21.36 -4.33 7.72
C ALA A 336 21.39 -2.81 7.64
N ALA A 337 22.52 -2.20 7.29
CA ALA A 337 22.62 -0.76 7.09
C ALA A 337 21.72 -0.30 5.93
N TRP A 338 21.70 -1.05 4.81
CA TRP A 338 20.79 -0.75 3.70
C TRP A 338 19.33 -0.83 4.12
N GLY A 339 18.93 -1.86 4.86
CA GLY A 339 17.58 -2.02 5.40
C GLY A 339 17.17 -0.89 6.33
N ALA A 340 18.07 -0.41 7.18
CA ALA A 340 17.82 0.74 8.04
C ALA A 340 17.59 2.04 7.21
N ALA A 341 18.36 2.26 6.13
CA ALA A 341 18.14 3.39 5.22
C ALA A 341 16.79 3.31 4.51
N LEU A 342 16.43 2.12 3.98
CA LEU A 342 15.14 1.88 3.32
C LEU A 342 13.96 2.06 4.28
N TYR A 343 14.11 1.64 5.52
CA TYR A 343 13.07 1.77 6.53
C TYR A 343 12.70 3.22 6.82
N VAL A 344 13.68 4.08 7.09
CA VAL A 344 13.41 5.50 7.34
C VAL A 344 12.95 6.24 6.09
N MET A 345 13.39 5.82 4.91
CA MET A 345 12.91 6.33 3.62
C MET A 345 11.40 6.06 3.45
N ASP A 346 10.95 4.82 3.68
CA ASP A 346 9.54 4.44 3.55
C ASP A 346 8.67 5.14 4.61
N ARG A 347 9.16 5.24 5.84
CA ARG A 347 8.45 5.96 6.91
C ARG A 347 8.29 7.44 6.59
N GLN A 348 9.32 8.08 6.06
CA GLN A 348 9.24 9.47 5.62
C GLN A 348 8.24 9.65 4.46
N ALA A 349 8.18 8.71 3.53
CA ALA A 349 7.19 8.69 2.46
C ALA A 349 5.76 8.57 3.03
N ALA A 350 5.52 7.58 3.91
CA ALA A 350 4.23 7.37 4.56
C ALA A 350 3.78 8.57 5.41
N GLN A 351 4.70 9.22 6.16
CA GLN A 351 4.40 10.44 6.90
C GLN A 351 4.06 11.60 5.97
N THR A 352 4.74 11.70 4.83
CA THR A 352 4.47 12.75 3.83
C THR A 352 3.10 12.55 3.21
N GLU A 353 2.71 11.32 2.87
CA GLU A 353 1.38 10.96 2.36
C GLU A 353 0.29 11.21 3.40
N ALA A 354 0.49 10.77 4.64
CA ALA A 354 -0.46 10.99 5.74
C ALA A 354 -0.65 12.49 6.05
N ASN A 355 0.42 13.28 6.01
CA ASN A 355 0.34 14.72 6.21
C ASN A 355 -0.30 15.43 5.00
N SER A 356 -0.06 14.97 3.78
CA SER A 356 -0.72 15.45 2.57
C SER A 356 -2.21 15.18 2.61
N SER A 357 -2.63 13.98 3.02
CA SER A 357 -4.04 13.62 3.20
C SER A 357 -4.71 14.48 4.28
N LYS A 358 -4.11 14.62 5.46
CA LYS A 358 -4.63 15.47 6.54
C LYS A 358 -4.72 16.94 6.12
N ARG A 359 -3.71 17.46 5.42
CA ARG A 359 -3.71 18.82 4.88
C ARG A 359 -4.87 19.04 3.92
N SER A 360 -5.07 18.11 2.96
CA SER A 360 -6.15 18.19 1.98
C SER A 360 -7.51 18.17 2.66
N VAL A 361 -7.73 17.25 3.62
CA VAL A 361 -8.97 17.17 4.41
C VAL A 361 -9.25 18.46 5.17
N ILE A 362 -8.22 19.08 5.78
CA ILE A 362 -8.37 20.34 6.51
C ILE A 362 -8.73 21.48 5.55
N ALA A 363 -8.00 21.61 4.43
CA ALA A 363 -8.26 22.64 3.43
C ALA A 363 -9.68 22.50 2.86
N GLU A 364 -10.12 21.28 2.57
CA GLU A 364 -11.46 20.96 2.07
C GLU A 364 -12.56 21.28 3.10
N THR A 365 -12.34 20.87 4.36
CA THR A 365 -13.28 21.18 5.45
C THR A 365 -13.44 22.70 5.64
N LEU A 366 -12.34 23.43 5.66
CA LEU A 366 -12.38 24.89 5.82
C LEU A 366 -13.00 25.57 4.60
N ARG A 367 -12.70 25.10 3.38
CA ARG A 367 -13.33 25.58 2.13
C ARG A 367 -14.83 25.39 2.18
N HIS A 368 -15.27 24.21 2.57
CA HIS A 368 -16.70 23.88 2.72
C HIS A 368 -17.41 24.79 3.76
N GLU A 369 -16.80 25.01 4.92
CA GLU A 369 -17.35 25.90 5.95
C GLU A 369 -17.45 27.36 5.51
N ILE A 370 -16.48 27.83 4.71
CA ILE A 370 -16.50 29.18 4.13
C ILE A 370 -17.64 29.30 3.10
N VAL A 371 -17.80 28.29 2.24
CA VAL A 371 -18.86 28.24 1.23
C VAL A 371 -20.25 28.20 1.86
N LEU A 372 -20.41 27.44 2.95
CA LEU A 372 -21.65 27.37 3.73
C LEU A 372 -21.95 28.67 4.53
N GLY A 373 -21.10 29.68 4.42
CA GLY A 373 -21.31 30.97 5.07
C GLY A 373 -21.00 31.01 6.57
N LYS A 374 -20.34 29.99 7.12
CA LYS A 374 -19.87 29.95 8.51
C LYS A 374 -18.95 31.13 8.86
N TYR A 375 -18.24 31.64 7.87
CA TYR A 375 -17.38 32.80 7.93
C TYR A 375 -17.81 33.82 6.87
N ALA A 376 -18.17 35.03 7.29
CA ALA A 376 -18.64 36.05 6.36
C ALA A 376 -17.49 36.61 5.49
N VAL A 377 -17.84 37.15 4.32
CA VAL A 377 -16.87 37.86 3.46
C VAL A 377 -16.29 39.06 4.22
N ASN A 378 -15.00 39.23 4.20
CA ASN A 378 -14.20 40.19 4.97
C ASN A 378 -14.19 39.93 6.48
N GLU A 379 -14.75 38.84 6.97
CA GLU A 379 -14.61 38.40 8.35
C GLU A 379 -13.19 37.89 8.62
N LYS A 380 -12.71 38.12 9.85
CA LYS A 380 -11.42 37.60 10.31
C LYS A 380 -11.51 36.09 10.49
N PHE A 381 -10.68 35.36 9.75
CA PHE A 381 -10.62 33.90 9.78
C PHE A 381 -9.92 33.40 11.06
N PRO A 382 -10.28 32.22 11.59
CA PRO A 382 -9.65 31.66 12.78
C PRO A 382 -8.11 31.59 12.67
N SER A 383 -7.42 31.87 13.78
CA SER A 383 -5.97 31.82 13.81
C SER A 383 -5.42 30.38 13.62
N GLU A 384 -4.18 30.26 13.14
CA GLU A 384 -3.50 28.95 13.03
C GLU A 384 -3.57 28.15 14.34
N GLN A 385 -3.37 28.83 15.50
CA GLN A 385 -3.43 28.18 16.81
C GLN A 385 -4.82 27.60 17.13
N MET A 386 -5.88 28.31 16.79
CA MET A 386 -7.26 27.81 16.97
C MET A 386 -7.50 26.60 16.09
N LEU A 387 -7.04 26.63 14.85
CA LEU A 387 -7.18 25.51 13.91
C LEU A 387 -6.32 24.29 14.32
N VAL A 388 -5.12 24.50 14.82
CA VAL A 388 -4.27 23.44 15.40
C VAL A 388 -5.00 22.72 16.55
N ARG A 389 -5.60 23.47 17.47
CA ARG A 389 -6.37 22.91 18.59
C ARG A 389 -7.61 22.15 18.09
N ARG A 390 -8.31 22.72 17.11
CA ARG A 390 -9.54 22.15 16.54
C ARG A 390 -9.27 20.81 15.81
N PHE A 391 -8.28 20.79 14.91
CA PHE A 391 -7.99 19.63 14.07
C PHE A 391 -7.00 18.64 14.72
N LYS A 392 -6.40 19.00 15.86
CA LYS A 392 -5.41 18.19 16.60
C LYS A 392 -4.24 17.72 15.70
N VAL A 393 -3.70 18.63 14.91
CA VAL A 393 -2.58 18.37 13.99
C VAL A 393 -1.42 19.33 14.22
N ALA A 394 -0.25 19.03 13.66
CA ALA A 394 0.90 19.92 13.72
C ALA A 394 0.63 21.29 13.06
N ARG A 395 1.22 22.36 13.58
CA ARG A 395 1.06 23.73 13.05
C ARG A 395 1.42 23.81 11.56
N ALA A 396 2.48 23.11 11.14
CA ALA A 396 2.90 23.07 9.74
C ALA A 396 1.80 22.55 8.79
N THR A 397 1.02 21.54 9.22
CA THR A 397 -0.10 20.98 8.43
C THR A 397 -1.21 22.01 8.24
N VAL A 398 -1.57 22.75 9.30
CA VAL A 398 -2.56 23.84 9.24
C VAL A 398 -2.05 24.97 8.35
N SER A 399 -0.79 25.41 8.55
CA SER A 399 -0.18 26.48 7.76
C SER A 399 -0.18 26.16 6.26
N GLN A 400 0.12 24.91 5.90
CA GLN A 400 0.07 24.45 4.51
C GLN A 400 -1.36 24.42 3.95
N ALA A 401 -2.36 24.00 4.75
CA ALA A 401 -3.76 24.03 4.35
C ALA A 401 -4.24 25.47 4.11
N LEU A 402 -3.88 26.39 4.98
CA LEU A 402 -4.19 27.82 4.82
C LEU A 402 -3.46 28.44 3.62
N ALA A 403 -2.21 28.03 3.35
CA ALA A 403 -1.49 28.47 2.17
C ALA A 403 -2.15 28.02 0.86
N GLU A 404 -2.77 26.84 0.85
CA GLU A 404 -3.58 26.34 -0.26
C GLU A 404 -4.83 27.23 -0.48
N LEU A 405 -5.61 27.49 0.58
CA LEU A 405 -6.77 28.39 0.52
C LEU A 405 -6.40 29.81 0.09
N LYS A 406 -5.21 30.28 0.49
CA LYS A 406 -4.66 31.57 0.06
C LYS A 406 -4.28 31.56 -1.42
N LYS A 407 -3.63 30.49 -1.89
CA LYS A 407 -3.28 30.31 -3.32
C LYS A 407 -4.51 30.30 -4.20
N ASP A 408 -5.61 29.68 -3.70
CA ASP A 408 -6.90 29.64 -4.37
C ASP A 408 -7.68 30.96 -4.29
N GLY A 409 -7.12 31.98 -3.64
CA GLY A 409 -7.75 33.30 -3.48
C GLY A 409 -8.91 33.33 -2.50
N ILE A 410 -9.18 32.25 -1.76
CA ILE A 410 -10.28 32.13 -0.78
C ILE A 410 -9.99 32.94 0.48
N LEU A 411 -8.71 32.98 0.88
CA LEU A 411 -8.23 33.78 2.01
C LEU A 411 -7.22 34.84 1.56
N ARG A 412 -7.29 36.03 2.14
CA ARG A 412 -6.23 37.04 2.06
C ARG A 412 -5.60 37.26 3.42
N VAL A 413 -4.30 37.46 3.47
CA VAL A 413 -3.58 37.76 4.70
C VAL A 413 -3.31 39.26 4.77
N LYS A 414 -3.65 39.88 5.92
CA LYS A 414 -3.30 41.25 6.25
C LYS A 414 -2.17 41.18 7.27
N VAL A 415 -0.99 41.66 6.89
CA VAL A 415 0.21 41.60 7.75
C VAL A 415 -0.10 42.25 9.11
N GLY A 416 0.19 41.55 10.20
CA GLY A 416 -0.09 41.98 11.57
C GLY A 416 -1.55 41.80 12.04
N SER A 417 -2.49 41.49 11.15
CA SER A 417 -3.92 41.41 11.48
C SER A 417 -4.54 40.03 11.35
N GLY A 418 -3.99 39.16 10.49
CA GLY A 418 -4.44 37.79 10.29
C GLY A 418 -5.00 37.48 8.90
N ALA A 419 -5.68 36.36 8.76
CA ALA A 419 -6.34 35.95 7.52
C ALA A 419 -7.80 36.43 7.50
N TYR A 420 -8.31 36.73 6.32
CA TYR A 420 -9.67 37.20 6.08
C TYR A 420 -10.27 36.47 4.88
N VAL A 421 -11.57 36.16 4.96
CA VAL A 421 -12.33 35.58 3.85
C VAL A 421 -12.49 36.61 2.74
N THR A 422 -12.15 36.24 1.51
CA THR A 422 -12.25 37.14 0.35
C THR A 422 -13.65 37.12 -0.27
N PRO A 423 -14.02 38.13 -1.08
CA PRO A 423 -15.24 38.04 -1.91
C PRO A 423 -15.19 36.86 -2.90
N MET A 424 -13.99 36.44 -3.35
CA MET A 424 -13.79 35.23 -4.16
C MET A 424 -14.01 33.92 -3.37
N ALA A 425 -14.04 33.99 -2.04
CA ALA A 425 -14.27 32.82 -1.18
C ALA A 425 -15.70 32.27 -1.26
N ARG A 426 -16.65 33.09 -1.65
CA ARG A 426 -17.99 32.64 -2.08
C ARG A 426 -17.94 31.94 -3.42
N GLY A 427 -16.73 31.70 -3.97
CA GLY A 427 -16.45 30.92 -5.14
C GLY A 427 -17.40 31.15 -6.29
N LYS A 428 -17.20 30.52 -7.39
CA LYS A 428 -18.23 30.41 -8.42
C LYS A 428 -19.47 29.61 -7.94
N GLY A 429 -19.52 29.22 -6.67
CA GLY A 429 -20.56 28.41 -6.05
C GLY A 429 -20.14 26.98 -5.79
N ALA A 430 -21.07 26.16 -5.32
CA ALA A 430 -20.91 24.72 -5.19
C ALA A 430 -21.48 23.99 -6.40
N ILE A 431 -20.95 22.82 -6.72
CA ILE A 431 -21.51 21.88 -7.69
C ILE A 431 -22.09 20.69 -6.95
N GLY A 432 -23.34 20.35 -7.25
CA GLY A 432 -24.02 19.18 -6.70
C GLY A 432 -23.60 17.91 -7.46
N LEU A 433 -23.28 16.82 -6.72
CA LEU A 433 -23.11 15.48 -7.28
C LEU A 433 -24.24 14.58 -6.78
N ILE A 434 -25.23 14.34 -7.64
CA ILE A 434 -26.34 13.40 -7.37
C ILE A 434 -26.00 12.10 -8.09
N VAL A 435 -25.25 11.22 -7.41
CA VAL A 435 -24.77 9.94 -7.98
C VAL A 435 -25.18 8.79 -7.05
N PRO A 436 -26.41 8.27 -7.22
CA PRO A 436 -26.98 7.22 -6.35
C PRO A 436 -26.19 5.89 -6.33
N GLY A 437 -25.45 5.57 -7.39
CA GLY A 437 -24.60 4.39 -7.53
C GLY A 437 -23.26 4.48 -6.83
N ARG A 438 -22.87 5.65 -6.29
CA ARG A 438 -21.58 5.84 -5.61
C ARG A 438 -21.43 4.87 -4.41
N GLY A 439 -20.24 4.29 -4.25
CA GLY A 439 -19.92 3.39 -3.14
C GLY A 439 -20.40 1.94 -3.31
N ARG A 440 -20.94 1.56 -4.47
CA ARG A 440 -21.32 0.17 -4.79
C ARG A 440 -20.20 -0.61 -5.47
N GLY A 441 -18.99 -0.04 -5.60
CA GLY A 441 -17.86 -0.67 -6.30
C GLY A 441 -18.00 -0.67 -7.82
N GLU A 442 -18.76 0.28 -8.37
CA GLU A 442 -19.04 0.47 -9.80
C GLU A 442 -18.24 1.66 -10.36
N ILE A 443 -18.47 1.98 -11.62
CA ILE A 443 -17.77 3.05 -12.37
C ILE A 443 -17.91 4.45 -11.74
N PHE A 444 -18.93 4.67 -10.93
CA PHE A 444 -19.28 6.00 -10.41
C PHE A 444 -18.29 6.52 -9.36
N GLU A 445 -17.64 5.64 -8.59
CA GLU A 445 -16.63 6.10 -7.61
C GLU A 445 -15.44 6.80 -8.29
N PRO A 446 -14.75 6.20 -9.28
CA PRO A 446 -13.65 6.89 -9.97
C PRO A 446 -14.10 8.10 -10.79
N ILE A 447 -15.36 8.15 -11.27
CA ILE A 447 -15.92 9.34 -11.91
C ILE A 447 -16.04 10.48 -10.89
N CYS A 448 -16.65 10.23 -9.73
CA CYS A 448 -16.80 11.22 -8.66
C CYS A 448 -15.44 11.71 -8.14
N GLN A 449 -14.50 10.81 -7.90
CA GLN A 449 -13.13 11.16 -7.47
C GLN A 449 -12.44 12.10 -8.48
N SER A 450 -12.63 11.86 -9.77
CA SER A 450 -12.10 12.73 -10.80
C SER A 450 -12.73 14.12 -10.78
N ILE A 451 -14.04 14.22 -10.58
CA ILE A 451 -14.76 15.50 -10.44
C ILE A 451 -14.27 16.24 -9.20
N GLU A 452 -14.22 15.56 -8.05
CA GLU A 452 -13.75 16.12 -6.78
C GLU A 452 -12.31 16.62 -6.83
N HIS A 453 -11.45 15.92 -7.59
CA HIS A 453 -10.07 16.36 -7.82
C HIS A 453 -9.96 17.62 -8.68
N GLU A 454 -10.83 17.77 -9.69
CA GLU A 454 -10.72 18.86 -10.66
C GLU A 454 -11.54 20.10 -10.28
N VAL A 455 -12.62 19.93 -9.50
CA VAL A 455 -13.59 20.99 -9.22
C VAL A 455 -12.97 22.23 -8.55
N GLY A 456 -12.02 22.00 -7.61
CA GLY A 456 -11.31 23.09 -6.92
C GLY A 456 -10.45 23.93 -7.84
N LYS A 457 -9.87 23.31 -8.91
CA LYS A 457 -9.06 24.01 -9.93
C LYS A 457 -9.91 25.00 -10.75
N LEU A 458 -11.21 24.76 -10.83
CA LEU A 458 -12.16 25.61 -11.54
C LEU A 458 -12.84 26.64 -10.62
N GLY A 459 -12.49 26.67 -9.36
CA GLY A 459 -13.01 27.63 -8.36
C GLY A 459 -14.39 27.27 -7.81
N TYR A 460 -14.80 26.00 -7.89
CA TYR A 460 -16.03 25.49 -7.28
C TYR A 460 -15.72 24.55 -6.09
N SER A 461 -16.68 24.36 -5.21
CA SER A 461 -16.72 23.29 -4.22
C SER A 461 -17.71 22.20 -4.62
N VAL A 462 -17.72 21.07 -3.90
CA VAL A 462 -18.66 19.95 -4.17
C VAL A 462 -19.62 19.76 -3.01
N VAL A 463 -20.90 19.62 -3.33
CA VAL A 463 -21.93 19.05 -2.45
C VAL A 463 -22.23 17.65 -2.97
N SER A 464 -21.69 16.61 -2.33
CA SER A 464 -21.86 15.23 -2.78
C SER A 464 -22.84 14.45 -1.91
N CYS A 465 -23.47 13.44 -2.53
CA CYS A 465 -24.32 12.50 -1.83
C CYS A 465 -23.51 11.30 -1.30
N GLY A 466 -24.00 10.74 -0.17
CA GLY A 466 -23.55 9.42 0.29
C GLY A 466 -24.28 8.30 -0.47
N THR A 467 -23.85 7.07 -0.21
CA THR A 467 -24.44 5.85 -0.81
C THR A 467 -25.90 5.67 -0.38
N LEU A 468 -26.82 5.46 -1.33
CA LEU A 468 -28.20 5.12 -1.05
C LEU A 468 -28.30 3.68 -0.55
N LYS A 469 -28.75 3.50 0.71
CA LYS A 469 -28.95 2.17 1.34
C LYS A 469 -30.44 1.99 1.70
N GLY A 470 -30.84 0.76 1.97
CA GLY A 470 -32.19 0.45 2.46
C GLY A 470 -33.16 -0.01 1.37
N SER A 471 -34.45 0.03 1.71
CA SER A 471 -35.57 -0.32 0.83
C SER A 471 -35.66 0.60 -0.40
N VAL A 472 -36.55 0.28 -1.34
CA VAL A 472 -36.85 1.16 -2.51
C VAL A 472 -37.34 2.53 -2.03
N ALA A 473 -38.23 2.55 -1.02
CA ALA A 473 -38.76 3.80 -0.45
C ALA A 473 -37.65 4.63 0.19
N ASP A 474 -36.73 4.01 0.96
CA ASP A 474 -35.60 4.69 1.59
C ASP A 474 -34.67 5.31 0.54
N ARG A 475 -34.41 4.60 -0.55
CA ARG A 475 -33.56 5.06 -1.64
C ARG A 475 -34.19 6.23 -2.40
N LYS A 476 -35.50 6.19 -2.65
CA LYS A 476 -36.25 7.31 -3.26
C LYS A 476 -36.17 8.53 -2.36
N ALA A 477 -36.52 8.38 -1.07
CA ALA A 477 -36.49 9.47 -0.10
C ALA A 477 -35.09 10.10 0.02
N ALA A 478 -34.04 9.27 0.05
CA ALA A 478 -32.67 9.73 0.11
C ALA A 478 -32.23 10.48 -1.16
N ALA A 479 -32.61 10.03 -2.36
CA ALA A 479 -32.31 10.70 -3.61
C ALA A 479 -32.95 12.10 -3.68
N LEU A 480 -34.21 12.21 -3.26
CA LEU A 480 -34.93 13.50 -3.16
C LEU A 480 -34.33 14.41 -2.10
N ALA A 481 -33.99 13.87 -0.92
CA ALA A 481 -33.32 14.64 0.13
C ALA A 481 -31.96 15.21 -0.33
N PHE A 482 -31.30 14.54 -1.26
CA PHE A 482 -30.07 15.03 -1.89
C PHE A 482 -30.31 16.19 -2.84
N ALA A 483 -31.32 16.08 -3.69
CA ALA A 483 -31.72 17.17 -4.56
C ALA A 483 -32.08 18.43 -3.73
N ASN A 484 -32.84 18.27 -2.63
CA ASN A 484 -33.16 19.35 -1.71
C ASN A 484 -31.90 19.96 -1.07
N ARG A 485 -30.93 19.15 -0.64
CA ARG A 485 -29.65 19.68 -0.11
C ARG A 485 -28.86 20.47 -1.15
N CYS A 486 -28.85 20.06 -2.41
CA CYS A 486 -28.25 20.85 -3.46
C CYS A 486 -28.93 22.22 -3.60
N VAL A 487 -30.26 22.24 -3.51
CA VAL A 487 -31.04 23.48 -3.51
C VAL A 487 -30.71 24.35 -2.30
N GLU A 488 -30.75 23.80 -1.10
CA GLU A 488 -30.44 24.51 0.16
C GLU A 488 -28.99 25.04 0.17
N SER A 489 -28.08 24.31 -0.45
CA SER A 489 -26.67 24.72 -0.59
C SER A 489 -26.44 25.71 -1.74
N HIS A 490 -27.47 26.14 -2.45
CA HIS A 490 -27.44 27.11 -3.56
C HIS A 490 -26.36 26.72 -4.59
N VAL A 491 -26.36 25.44 -5.03
CA VAL A 491 -25.37 24.96 -6.00
C VAL A 491 -25.51 25.67 -7.33
N ALA A 492 -24.38 25.96 -7.99
CA ALA A 492 -24.36 26.63 -9.29
C ALA A 492 -24.84 25.71 -10.42
N GLY A 493 -24.77 24.40 -10.21
CA GLY A 493 -25.21 23.37 -11.15
C GLY A 493 -25.03 21.96 -10.56
N VAL A 494 -25.56 20.95 -11.23
CA VAL A 494 -25.59 19.56 -10.76
C VAL A 494 -25.05 18.62 -11.84
N ILE A 495 -24.18 17.69 -11.45
CA ILE A 495 -23.86 16.49 -12.23
C ILE A 495 -24.67 15.35 -11.64
N MET A 496 -25.46 14.67 -12.45
CA MET A 496 -26.43 13.68 -11.99
C MET A 496 -26.29 12.36 -12.76
N GLU A 497 -26.29 11.26 -12.02
CA GLU A 497 -26.60 9.94 -12.53
C GLU A 497 -28.10 9.70 -12.39
N PRO A 498 -28.88 9.45 -13.46
CA PRO A 498 -30.27 9.04 -13.36
C PRO A 498 -30.45 7.77 -12.53
N VAL A 499 -31.48 7.69 -11.71
CA VAL A 499 -31.73 6.57 -10.81
C VAL A 499 -31.95 5.27 -11.57
N GLU A 500 -31.45 4.13 -11.04
CA GLU A 500 -31.64 2.80 -11.65
C GLU A 500 -31.84 1.69 -10.60
N LEU A 501 -32.13 0.48 -11.11
CA LEU A 501 -32.29 -0.77 -10.33
C LEU A 501 -33.32 -0.64 -9.19
N MET A 502 -34.40 0.07 -9.47
CA MET A 502 -35.56 0.16 -8.57
C MET A 502 -36.84 0.47 -9.37
N SER A 503 -37.95 -0.02 -8.88
CA SER A 503 -39.28 0.36 -9.42
C SER A 503 -39.52 1.85 -9.19
N GLY A 504 -40.14 2.56 -10.15
CA GLY A 504 -40.35 4.00 -10.08
C GLY A 504 -39.09 4.85 -10.27
N LYS A 505 -38.03 4.31 -10.91
CA LYS A 505 -36.75 5.00 -11.17
C LYS A 505 -36.92 6.22 -12.06
N ASP A 506 -37.74 6.09 -13.11
CA ASP A 506 -37.95 7.16 -14.09
C ASP A 506 -38.77 8.31 -13.49
N GLU A 507 -39.80 8.00 -12.68
CA GLU A 507 -40.59 8.98 -11.95
C GLU A 507 -39.74 9.73 -10.91
N THR A 508 -38.88 9.01 -10.17
CA THR A 508 -37.99 9.63 -9.17
C THR A 508 -36.98 10.55 -9.84
N THR A 509 -36.42 10.12 -10.99
CA THR A 509 -35.47 10.93 -11.76
C THR A 509 -36.17 12.18 -12.29
N ALA A 510 -37.39 12.05 -12.84
CA ALA A 510 -38.18 13.17 -13.35
C ALA A 510 -38.54 14.17 -12.25
N GLU A 511 -38.88 13.71 -11.03
CA GLU A 511 -39.17 14.55 -9.86
C GLU A 511 -37.95 15.39 -9.46
N ILE A 512 -36.74 14.77 -9.40
CA ILE A 512 -35.49 15.50 -9.11
C ILE A 512 -35.18 16.54 -10.20
N LEU A 513 -35.28 16.15 -11.48
CA LEU A 513 -35.00 17.05 -12.59
C LEU A 513 -36.01 18.21 -12.67
N SER A 514 -37.28 17.95 -12.36
CA SER A 514 -38.30 18.98 -12.31
C SER A 514 -38.01 20.00 -11.20
N LEU A 515 -37.60 19.55 -10.01
CA LEU A 515 -37.18 20.41 -8.92
C LEU A 515 -36.01 21.31 -9.33
N LEU A 516 -34.94 20.74 -9.86
CA LEU A 516 -33.75 21.50 -10.28
C LEU A 516 -34.08 22.49 -11.41
N LYS A 517 -34.92 22.09 -12.37
CA LYS A 517 -35.37 22.94 -13.47
C LYS A 517 -36.23 24.11 -12.97
N SER A 518 -37.11 23.89 -12.01
CA SER A 518 -37.97 24.95 -11.43
C SER A 518 -37.16 26.08 -10.77
N LEU A 519 -35.94 25.77 -10.35
CA LEU A 519 -34.99 26.69 -9.70
C LEU A 519 -33.88 27.16 -10.64
N ASP A 520 -34.00 26.89 -11.94
CA ASP A 520 -33.03 27.23 -12.97
C ASP A 520 -31.60 26.72 -12.67
N ILE A 521 -31.50 25.55 -12.03
CA ILE A 521 -30.21 24.90 -11.75
C ILE A 521 -29.81 24.02 -12.94
N PRO A 522 -28.69 24.31 -13.64
CA PRO A 522 -28.24 23.50 -14.78
C PRO A 522 -27.80 22.10 -14.37
N VAL A 523 -28.15 21.14 -15.21
CA VAL A 523 -27.85 19.72 -14.99
C VAL A 523 -27.07 19.14 -16.17
N VAL A 524 -26.03 18.35 -15.86
CA VAL A 524 -25.35 17.46 -16.78
C VAL A 524 -25.55 16.02 -16.31
N LEU A 525 -26.04 15.17 -17.18
CA LEU A 525 -26.23 13.75 -16.92
C LEU A 525 -24.92 12.99 -17.19
N ILE A 526 -24.65 11.95 -16.41
CA ILE A 526 -23.55 11.02 -16.65
C ILE A 526 -24.07 9.61 -16.85
N ASP A 527 -23.33 8.84 -17.68
CA ASP A 527 -23.58 7.44 -18.04
C ASP A 527 -24.82 7.26 -18.94
N ARG A 528 -25.98 7.72 -18.53
CA ARG A 528 -27.25 7.47 -19.22
C ARG A 528 -28.16 8.68 -19.32
N ASP A 529 -28.95 8.68 -20.38
CA ASP A 529 -30.00 9.67 -20.60
C ASP A 529 -31.28 9.33 -19.82
N VAL A 530 -32.15 10.30 -19.72
CA VAL A 530 -33.51 10.13 -19.19
C VAL A 530 -34.48 9.84 -20.34
N ALA A 531 -35.53 9.04 -20.04
CA ALA A 531 -36.55 8.78 -21.03
C ALA A 531 -37.27 10.08 -21.38
N SER A 532 -37.23 10.47 -22.67
CA SER A 532 -37.98 11.58 -23.20
C SER A 532 -39.19 11.09 -23.99
N GLN A 533 -40.37 11.57 -23.65
CA GLN A 533 -41.61 11.26 -24.40
C GLN A 533 -41.60 11.90 -25.81
N SER A 534 -40.88 13.00 -26.00
CA SER A 534 -40.77 13.73 -27.27
C SER A 534 -39.66 13.24 -28.18
N GLY A 535 -38.75 12.38 -27.67
CA GLY A 535 -37.54 12.00 -28.39
C GLY A 535 -36.45 13.09 -28.43
N GLU A 536 -36.75 14.29 -27.92
CA GLU A 536 -35.78 15.39 -27.84
C GLU A 536 -34.95 15.31 -26.56
N ARG A 537 -33.67 15.62 -26.68
CA ARG A 537 -32.74 15.67 -25.53
C ARG A 537 -32.96 16.97 -24.76
N ALA A 538 -33.17 16.84 -23.45
CA ALA A 538 -33.38 17.98 -22.54
C ALA A 538 -32.12 18.41 -21.80
N TYR A 539 -31.14 17.54 -21.63
CA TYR A 539 -29.94 17.74 -20.80
C TYR A 539 -28.67 17.33 -21.54
N ASP A 540 -27.53 17.93 -21.20
CA ASP A 540 -26.23 17.43 -21.65
C ASP A 540 -26.01 16.03 -21.06
N LEU A 541 -25.46 15.11 -21.84
CA LEU A 541 -25.07 13.77 -21.42
C LEU A 541 -23.59 13.55 -21.68
N VAL A 542 -22.87 13.04 -20.71
CA VAL A 542 -21.50 12.56 -20.86
C VAL A 542 -21.43 11.08 -20.49
N GLY A 543 -21.02 10.26 -21.44
CA GLY A 543 -20.95 8.81 -21.28
C GLY A 543 -19.96 8.17 -22.26
N ILE A 544 -20.21 6.91 -22.59
CA ILE A 544 -19.43 6.17 -23.59
C ILE A 544 -20.31 5.76 -24.78
N ASP A 545 -19.67 5.45 -25.89
CA ASP A 545 -20.34 4.76 -27.00
C ASP A 545 -20.64 3.31 -26.62
N ASN A 546 -21.80 3.10 -25.97
CA ASN A 546 -22.26 1.79 -25.54
C ASN A 546 -22.56 0.84 -26.72
N PHE A 547 -23.02 1.38 -27.86
CA PHE A 547 -23.26 0.57 -29.06
C PHE A 547 -21.94 0.07 -29.65
N GLY A 548 -20.96 0.94 -29.89
CA GLY A 548 -19.66 0.56 -30.42
C GLY A 548 -18.88 -0.38 -29.51
N ALA A 549 -19.00 -0.20 -28.19
CA ALA A 549 -18.42 -1.09 -27.21
C ALA A 549 -19.06 -2.48 -27.24
N GLY A 550 -20.40 -2.55 -27.32
CA GLY A 550 -21.14 -3.80 -27.49
C GLY A 550 -20.79 -4.50 -28.81
N TYR A 551 -20.71 -3.75 -29.91
CA TYR A 551 -20.29 -4.26 -31.21
C TYR A 551 -18.89 -4.89 -31.16
N SER A 552 -17.96 -4.24 -30.48
CA SER A 552 -16.59 -4.75 -30.29
C SER A 552 -16.55 -6.05 -29.50
N LEU A 553 -17.37 -6.18 -28.43
CA LEU A 553 -17.51 -7.42 -27.65
C LEU A 553 -18.14 -8.55 -28.48
N GLY A 554 -19.25 -8.29 -29.17
CA GLY A 554 -19.90 -9.25 -30.06
C GLY A 554 -18.94 -9.76 -31.13
N GLY A 555 -18.24 -8.85 -31.80
CA GLY A 555 -17.23 -9.18 -32.80
C GLY A 555 -16.06 -9.98 -32.23
N LEU A 556 -15.66 -9.73 -30.98
CA LEU A 556 -14.66 -10.57 -30.29
C LEU A 556 -15.17 -11.99 -30.08
N MET A 557 -16.40 -12.18 -29.59
CA MET A 557 -17.00 -13.52 -29.40
C MET A 557 -17.08 -14.30 -30.71
N VAL A 558 -17.50 -13.64 -31.78
CA VAL A 558 -17.53 -14.25 -33.13
C VAL A 558 -16.12 -14.69 -33.56
N ARG A 559 -15.13 -13.82 -33.44
CA ARG A 559 -13.74 -14.15 -33.80
C ARG A 559 -13.13 -15.24 -32.91
N ALA A 560 -13.60 -15.36 -31.66
CA ALA A 560 -13.21 -16.44 -30.75
C ALA A 560 -13.91 -17.78 -31.09
N GLY A 561 -14.73 -17.81 -32.14
CA GLY A 561 -15.39 -19.03 -32.63
C GLY A 561 -16.78 -19.29 -32.05
N ALA A 562 -17.35 -18.38 -31.26
CA ALA A 562 -18.72 -18.53 -30.77
C ALA A 562 -19.74 -18.46 -31.90
N ARG A 563 -20.78 -19.28 -31.80
CA ARG A 563 -21.87 -19.36 -32.80
C ARG A 563 -23.25 -19.07 -32.22
N ARG A 564 -23.45 -19.31 -30.95
CA ARG A 564 -24.71 -19.07 -30.21
C ARG A 564 -24.44 -18.06 -29.10
N ILE A 565 -24.39 -16.77 -29.50
CA ILE A 565 -24.06 -15.68 -28.58
C ILE A 565 -25.33 -15.16 -27.93
N ALA A 566 -25.31 -15.04 -26.61
CA ALA A 566 -26.38 -14.42 -25.83
C ALA A 566 -25.86 -13.24 -25.02
N CYS A 567 -26.73 -12.25 -24.82
CA CYS A 567 -26.50 -11.18 -23.83
C CYS A 567 -27.29 -11.49 -22.56
N LEU A 568 -26.64 -11.32 -21.38
CA LEU A 568 -27.31 -11.49 -20.10
C LEU A 568 -27.34 -10.17 -19.32
N CYS A 569 -28.54 -9.75 -18.92
CA CYS A 569 -28.78 -8.60 -18.06
C CYS A 569 -29.82 -8.93 -16.99
N PHE A 570 -29.92 -8.07 -15.99
CA PHE A 570 -30.97 -8.17 -14.98
C PHE A 570 -32.19 -7.31 -15.36
N GLN A 571 -33.34 -7.63 -14.79
CA GLN A 571 -34.54 -6.80 -14.91
C GLN A 571 -34.24 -5.38 -14.43
N ASP A 572 -34.92 -4.40 -15.02
CA ASP A 572 -34.73 -2.98 -14.73
C ASP A 572 -33.31 -2.41 -14.95
N SER A 573 -32.49 -3.10 -15.77
CA SER A 573 -31.18 -2.56 -16.18
C SER A 573 -31.29 -1.22 -16.91
N ALA A 574 -30.20 -0.46 -16.84
CA ALA A 574 -30.11 0.87 -17.45
C ALA A 574 -30.30 0.85 -18.99
N PRO A 575 -30.81 1.92 -19.60
CA PRO A 575 -30.92 2.02 -21.06
C PRO A 575 -29.60 1.81 -21.83
N THR A 576 -28.47 2.12 -21.19
CA THR A 576 -27.12 1.87 -21.73
C THR A 576 -26.86 0.39 -21.99
N VAL A 577 -27.40 -0.51 -21.17
CA VAL A 577 -27.31 -1.97 -21.36
C VAL A 577 -28.02 -2.39 -22.65
N ARG A 578 -29.21 -1.82 -22.95
CA ARG A 578 -29.91 -2.07 -24.21
C ARG A 578 -29.10 -1.64 -25.42
N ARG A 579 -28.42 -0.47 -25.35
CA ARG A 579 -27.50 0.00 -26.43
C ARG A 579 -26.33 -0.99 -26.61
N ARG A 580 -25.76 -1.54 -25.53
CA ARG A 580 -24.72 -2.59 -25.59
C ARG A 580 -25.23 -3.84 -26.29
N ILE A 581 -26.44 -4.29 -25.93
CA ILE A 581 -27.09 -5.45 -26.53
C ILE A 581 -27.32 -5.23 -28.03
N CYS A 582 -27.79 -4.04 -28.45
CA CYS A 582 -27.96 -3.71 -29.87
C CYS A 582 -26.62 -3.76 -30.62
N GLY A 583 -25.52 -3.30 -30.00
CA GLY A 583 -24.19 -3.40 -30.62
C GLY A 583 -23.73 -4.85 -30.79
N VAL A 584 -23.93 -5.71 -29.77
CA VAL A 584 -23.64 -7.16 -29.85
C VAL A 584 -24.50 -7.81 -30.94
N ALA A 585 -25.80 -7.50 -30.96
CA ALA A 585 -26.72 -8.03 -31.95
C ALA A 585 -26.24 -7.70 -33.38
N GLN A 586 -25.85 -6.45 -33.64
CA GLN A 586 -25.36 -6.02 -34.94
C GLN A 586 -24.10 -6.80 -35.34
N ALA A 587 -23.14 -6.96 -34.42
CA ALA A 587 -21.92 -7.72 -34.70
C ALA A 587 -22.18 -9.20 -35.03
N VAL A 588 -23.17 -9.82 -34.36
CA VAL A 588 -23.60 -11.21 -34.63
C VAL A 588 -24.27 -11.31 -36.00
N ILE A 589 -25.16 -10.38 -36.32
CA ILE A 589 -25.86 -10.33 -37.63
C ILE A 589 -24.85 -10.09 -38.75
N ASP A 590 -23.94 -9.14 -38.64
CA ASP A 590 -22.91 -8.86 -39.62
C ASP A 590 -21.99 -10.05 -39.88
N ALA A 591 -21.83 -10.93 -38.91
CA ALA A 591 -21.12 -12.20 -39.07
C ALA A 591 -21.94 -13.33 -39.69
N GLY A 592 -23.20 -13.07 -40.13
CA GLY A 592 -24.10 -14.06 -40.67
C GLY A 592 -24.64 -15.07 -39.68
N LEU A 593 -24.56 -14.78 -38.35
CA LEU A 593 -25.06 -15.64 -37.28
C LEU A 593 -26.49 -15.26 -36.88
N HIS A 594 -27.20 -16.24 -36.30
CA HIS A 594 -28.56 -15.99 -35.86
C HIS A 594 -28.61 -15.13 -34.58
N TRP A 595 -29.49 -14.11 -34.63
CA TRP A 595 -29.86 -13.31 -33.45
C TRP A 595 -31.39 -13.29 -33.30
N GLY A 596 -31.92 -13.68 -32.14
CA GLY A 596 -33.35 -13.75 -31.90
C GLY A 596 -33.72 -13.52 -30.44
N ARG A 597 -34.99 -13.74 -30.10
CA ARG A 597 -35.51 -13.48 -28.76
C ARG A 597 -34.73 -14.21 -27.65
N LYS A 598 -34.28 -15.45 -27.91
CA LYS A 598 -33.46 -16.23 -26.97
C LYS A 598 -32.03 -15.73 -26.81
N SER A 599 -31.57 -14.82 -27.67
CA SER A 599 -30.24 -14.19 -27.57
C SER A 599 -30.17 -13.10 -26.49
N VAL A 600 -31.29 -12.72 -25.87
CA VAL A 600 -31.34 -11.80 -24.73
C VAL A 600 -31.91 -12.53 -23.53
N ILE A 601 -31.10 -12.68 -22.49
CA ILE A 601 -31.43 -13.36 -21.26
C ILE A 601 -31.63 -12.31 -20.16
N GLU A 602 -32.86 -12.13 -19.72
CA GLU A 602 -33.21 -11.29 -18.59
C GLU A 602 -33.50 -12.15 -17.37
N LEU A 603 -32.77 -11.97 -16.28
CA LEU A 603 -32.92 -12.72 -15.05
C LEU A 603 -33.17 -11.77 -13.86
N GLU A 604 -33.75 -12.33 -12.78
CA GLU A 604 -33.68 -11.67 -11.47
C GLU A 604 -32.25 -11.72 -10.90
N ILE A 605 -31.91 -10.75 -10.06
CA ILE A 605 -30.58 -10.68 -9.48
C ILE A 605 -30.31 -11.90 -8.61
N GLY A 606 -29.34 -12.74 -9.02
CA GLY A 606 -28.90 -13.92 -8.27
C GLY A 606 -29.65 -15.21 -8.60
N ASP A 607 -30.54 -15.22 -9.61
CA ASP A 607 -31.23 -16.43 -10.02
C ASP A 607 -30.33 -17.42 -10.79
N ALA A 608 -29.53 -18.16 -10.01
CA ALA A 608 -28.63 -19.19 -10.55
C ALA A 608 -29.39 -20.39 -11.15
N ARG A 609 -30.61 -20.68 -10.68
CA ARG A 609 -31.41 -21.81 -11.17
C ARG A 609 -31.91 -21.54 -12.59
N ALA A 610 -32.42 -20.35 -12.85
CA ALA A 610 -32.85 -19.96 -14.19
C ALA A 610 -31.66 -19.96 -15.19
N LEU A 611 -30.49 -19.53 -14.79
CA LEU A 611 -29.29 -19.60 -15.64
C LEU A 611 -28.88 -21.05 -15.90
N ALA A 612 -28.89 -21.93 -14.89
CA ALA A 612 -28.58 -23.35 -15.05
C ALA A 612 -29.56 -24.01 -16.04
N ALA A 613 -30.87 -23.77 -15.91
CA ALA A 613 -31.89 -24.30 -16.81
C ALA A 613 -31.68 -23.84 -18.28
N ILE A 614 -31.20 -22.60 -18.50
CA ILE A 614 -30.85 -22.11 -19.84
C ILE A 614 -29.66 -22.88 -20.42
N MET A 615 -28.70 -23.24 -19.58
CA MET A 615 -27.50 -23.99 -20.01
C MET A 615 -27.79 -25.49 -20.22
N GLU A 616 -28.88 -26.01 -19.69
CA GLU A 616 -29.38 -27.35 -19.91
C GLU A 616 -30.30 -27.46 -21.15
N ASP A 617 -30.65 -26.33 -21.83
CA ASP A 617 -31.43 -26.36 -23.05
C ASP A 617 -30.70 -27.19 -24.14
N ARG A 618 -31.44 -27.70 -25.12
CA ARG A 618 -30.91 -28.49 -26.24
C ARG A 618 -29.84 -27.74 -27.06
N ASN A 619 -29.91 -26.40 -27.12
CA ASN A 619 -28.97 -25.52 -27.82
C ASN A 619 -28.59 -24.34 -26.96
N PRO A 620 -27.79 -24.51 -25.88
CA PRO A 620 -27.41 -23.45 -25.00
C PRO A 620 -26.44 -22.44 -25.69
N PRO A 621 -26.32 -21.22 -25.20
CA PRO A 621 -25.30 -20.27 -25.69
C PRO A 621 -23.89 -20.82 -25.44
N ASP A 622 -23.01 -20.67 -26.42
CA ASP A 622 -21.55 -20.95 -26.29
C ASP A 622 -20.75 -19.70 -25.95
N ALA A 623 -21.41 -18.53 -25.92
CA ALA A 623 -20.86 -17.30 -25.39
C ALA A 623 -21.93 -16.43 -24.72
N ILE A 624 -21.61 -15.84 -23.57
CA ILE A 624 -22.48 -14.95 -22.82
C ILE A 624 -21.77 -13.60 -22.63
N VAL A 625 -22.37 -12.55 -23.22
CA VAL A 625 -21.94 -11.16 -23.00
C VAL A 625 -22.78 -10.57 -21.87
N CYS A 626 -22.18 -10.33 -20.74
CA CYS A 626 -22.86 -9.83 -19.54
C CYS A 626 -22.96 -8.30 -19.53
N ALA A 627 -24.03 -7.79 -18.92
CA ALA A 627 -24.27 -6.36 -18.82
C ALA A 627 -23.13 -5.58 -18.12
N ASN A 628 -22.46 -6.21 -17.13
CA ASN A 628 -21.29 -5.68 -16.42
C ASN A 628 -20.45 -6.81 -15.82
N ASP A 629 -19.30 -6.47 -15.19
CA ASP A 629 -18.38 -7.43 -14.58
C ASP A 629 -18.98 -8.17 -13.37
N ARG A 630 -19.85 -7.51 -12.62
CA ARG A 630 -20.56 -8.14 -11.51
C ARG A 630 -21.49 -9.26 -12.00
N THR A 631 -22.23 -8.99 -13.07
CA THR A 631 -23.08 -9.99 -13.74
C THR A 631 -22.23 -11.13 -14.30
N ALA A 632 -21.10 -10.83 -14.93
CA ALA A 632 -20.18 -11.83 -15.46
C ALA A 632 -19.60 -12.73 -14.35
N SER A 633 -19.22 -12.15 -13.21
CA SER A 633 -18.75 -12.90 -12.04
C SER A 633 -19.83 -13.86 -11.48
N PHE A 634 -21.10 -13.43 -11.49
CA PHE A 634 -22.23 -14.30 -11.14
C PHE A 634 -22.35 -15.45 -12.15
N VAL A 635 -22.34 -15.18 -13.44
CA VAL A 635 -22.42 -16.19 -14.51
C VAL A 635 -21.30 -17.22 -14.38
N ILE A 636 -20.03 -16.77 -14.24
CA ILE A 636 -18.88 -17.69 -14.11
C ILE A 636 -19.03 -18.62 -12.92
N ARG A 637 -19.47 -18.11 -11.76
CA ARG A 637 -19.70 -18.95 -10.57
C ARG A 637 -20.82 -19.95 -10.76
N THR A 638 -21.90 -19.57 -11.44
CA THR A 638 -23.01 -20.46 -11.71
C THR A 638 -22.61 -21.55 -12.71
N LEU A 639 -21.90 -21.20 -13.79
CA LEU A 639 -21.37 -22.17 -14.76
C LEU A 639 -20.43 -23.17 -14.09
N ASP A 640 -19.52 -22.70 -13.24
CA ASP A 640 -18.61 -23.55 -12.46
C ASP A 640 -19.36 -24.52 -11.54
N ALA A 641 -20.44 -24.06 -10.89
CA ALA A 641 -21.25 -24.88 -9.99
C ALA A 641 -22.01 -26.02 -10.72
N ILE A 642 -22.32 -25.85 -12.01
CA ILE A 642 -22.94 -26.88 -12.87
C ILE A 642 -21.91 -27.63 -13.73
N GLY A 643 -20.60 -27.44 -13.47
CA GLY A 643 -19.53 -28.19 -14.12
C GLY A 643 -19.06 -27.67 -15.47
N LEU A 644 -19.57 -26.53 -15.95
CA LEU A 644 -19.17 -25.93 -17.22
C LEU A 644 -17.93 -25.03 -17.05
N LYS A 645 -16.95 -25.20 -17.94
CA LYS A 645 -15.66 -24.49 -17.91
C LYS A 645 -15.69 -23.23 -18.76
N VAL A 646 -15.15 -22.14 -18.21
CA VAL A 646 -14.91 -20.88 -18.91
C VAL A 646 -13.42 -20.76 -19.21
N PRO A 647 -13.00 -20.55 -20.46
CA PRO A 647 -13.78 -20.32 -21.69
C PRO A 647 -14.10 -21.57 -22.51
N ASP A 648 -13.69 -22.77 -22.10
CA ASP A 648 -13.65 -23.97 -22.94
C ASP A 648 -15.06 -24.39 -23.43
N ASP A 649 -16.03 -24.44 -22.50
CA ASP A 649 -17.41 -24.81 -22.80
C ASP A 649 -18.26 -23.57 -23.15
N VAL A 650 -18.05 -22.46 -22.38
CA VAL A 650 -18.81 -21.22 -22.54
C VAL A 650 -17.87 -20.03 -22.36
N ARG A 651 -17.80 -19.14 -23.35
CA ARG A 651 -17.08 -17.86 -23.26
C ARG A 651 -17.91 -16.85 -22.49
N VAL A 652 -17.27 -16.08 -21.61
CA VAL A 652 -17.96 -15.05 -20.82
C VAL A 652 -17.21 -13.74 -20.92
N SER A 653 -17.94 -12.65 -21.18
CA SER A 653 -17.39 -11.31 -21.05
C SER A 653 -18.22 -10.43 -20.12
N GLY A 654 -17.56 -9.48 -19.49
CA GLY A 654 -18.19 -8.45 -18.68
C GLY A 654 -18.14 -7.08 -19.34
N PHE A 655 -18.33 -6.04 -18.52
CA PHE A 655 -18.25 -4.65 -18.88
C PHE A 655 -17.82 -3.85 -17.63
N ASP A 656 -17.05 -2.76 -17.76
CA ASP A 656 -16.59 -1.77 -16.79
C ASP A 656 -15.13 -1.92 -16.36
N ASP A 657 -14.54 -3.11 -16.41
CA ASP A 657 -13.16 -3.45 -15.94
C ASP A 657 -12.92 -3.11 -14.48
N LEU A 658 -13.84 -3.53 -13.63
CA LEU A 658 -13.80 -3.35 -12.18
C LEU A 658 -12.99 -4.45 -11.47
N ALA A 659 -12.86 -4.35 -10.14
CA ALA A 659 -12.16 -5.33 -9.31
C ALA A 659 -12.66 -6.77 -9.53
N TYR A 660 -13.94 -6.95 -9.85
CA TYR A 660 -14.55 -8.25 -10.21
C TYR A 660 -13.88 -8.91 -11.42
N SER A 661 -13.37 -8.12 -12.36
CA SER A 661 -12.74 -8.65 -13.58
C SER A 661 -11.43 -9.38 -13.32
N LEU A 662 -10.72 -9.04 -12.27
CA LEU A 662 -9.46 -9.66 -11.83
C LEU A 662 -9.66 -10.68 -10.71
N GLY A 663 -10.66 -10.47 -9.84
CA GLY A 663 -10.99 -11.36 -8.71
C GLY A 663 -11.82 -12.59 -9.10
N SER A 664 -12.26 -12.72 -10.34
CA SER A 664 -12.97 -13.89 -10.83
C SER A 664 -12.04 -15.09 -10.95
N LYS A 665 -12.58 -16.32 -10.80
CA LYS A 665 -11.86 -17.60 -10.98
C LYS A 665 -11.12 -17.66 -12.32
N VAL A 666 -11.69 -17.04 -13.35
CA VAL A 666 -11.08 -16.86 -14.66
C VAL A 666 -10.98 -15.35 -14.91
N PRO A 667 -9.78 -14.80 -15.24
CA PRO A 667 -9.62 -13.39 -15.57
C PRO A 667 -10.54 -12.96 -16.70
N LEU A 668 -11.37 -11.95 -16.43
CA LEU A 668 -12.53 -11.60 -17.25
C LEU A 668 -12.15 -10.67 -18.42
N THR A 669 -12.50 -11.07 -19.63
CA THR A 669 -12.53 -10.19 -20.80
C THR A 669 -13.65 -9.19 -20.62
N THR A 670 -13.37 -7.89 -20.79
CA THR A 670 -14.29 -6.81 -20.44
C THR A 670 -14.02 -5.54 -21.25
N VAL A 671 -14.83 -4.52 -21.06
CA VAL A 671 -14.62 -3.18 -21.63
C VAL A 671 -14.30 -2.21 -20.51
N ARG A 672 -13.16 -1.53 -20.60
CA ARG A 672 -12.78 -0.46 -19.65
C ARG A 672 -13.39 0.86 -20.05
N GLN A 673 -14.15 1.45 -19.15
CA GLN A 673 -14.64 2.81 -19.29
C GLN A 673 -13.58 3.84 -18.87
N PRO A 674 -13.44 4.98 -19.56
CA PRO A 674 -12.51 6.05 -19.19
C PRO A 674 -13.09 6.93 -18.05
N CYS A 675 -13.37 6.34 -16.88
CA CYS A 675 -14.12 6.96 -15.79
C CYS A 675 -13.59 8.33 -15.37
N ALA A 676 -12.25 8.47 -15.23
CA ALA A 676 -11.64 9.74 -14.87
C ALA A 676 -11.87 10.82 -15.96
N GLU A 677 -11.87 10.45 -17.24
CA GLU A 677 -12.15 11.38 -18.32
C GLU A 677 -13.64 11.74 -18.39
N ILE A 678 -14.55 10.79 -18.15
CA ILE A 678 -15.98 11.06 -18.02
C ILE A 678 -16.21 12.15 -16.96
N GLY A 679 -15.60 12.03 -15.78
CA GLY A 679 -15.70 13.02 -14.70
C GLY A 679 -15.18 14.40 -15.12
N ARG A 680 -13.98 14.46 -15.76
CA ARG A 680 -13.42 15.72 -16.24
C ARG A 680 -14.29 16.40 -17.29
N VAL A 681 -14.78 15.62 -18.26
CA VAL A 681 -15.63 16.14 -19.35
C VAL A 681 -16.99 16.61 -18.80
N ALA A 682 -17.62 15.83 -17.89
CA ALA A 682 -18.88 16.21 -17.26
C ALA A 682 -18.75 17.54 -16.48
N LEU A 683 -17.66 17.70 -15.71
CA LEU A 683 -17.40 18.93 -14.98
C LEU A 683 -17.20 20.13 -15.91
N ARG A 684 -16.41 19.98 -16.97
CA ARG A 684 -16.19 21.04 -17.97
C ARG A 684 -17.50 21.42 -18.68
N THR A 685 -18.28 20.42 -19.08
CA THR A 685 -19.59 20.62 -19.71
C THR A 685 -20.54 21.37 -18.77
N LEU A 686 -20.56 21.02 -17.48
CA LEU A 686 -21.39 21.74 -16.51
C LEU A 686 -20.94 23.19 -16.33
N VAL A 687 -19.63 23.44 -16.21
CA VAL A 687 -19.11 24.82 -16.08
C VAL A 687 -19.45 25.64 -17.32
N GLU A 688 -19.33 25.06 -18.51
CA GLU A 688 -19.74 25.72 -19.75
C GLU A 688 -21.26 26.03 -19.76
N ARG A 689 -22.09 25.07 -19.32
CA ARG A 689 -23.54 25.25 -19.18
C ARG A 689 -23.92 26.32 -18.17
N ILE A 690 -23.18 26.44 -17.06
CA ILE A 690 -23.38 27.51 -16.07
C ILE A 690 -23.13 28.90 -16.69
N LEU A 691 -22.10 29.00 -17.54
CA LEU A 691 -21.71 30.25 -18.20
C LEU A 691 -22.59 30.59 -19.43
N HIS A 692 -23.08 29.57 -20.13
CA HIS A 692 -23.82 29.68 -21.40
C HIS A 692 -25.06 28.79 -21.34
N ARG A 693 -26.14 29.32 -20.73
CA ARG A 693 -27.40 28.61 -20.47
C ARG A 693 -28.16 28.18 -21.70
N ASP A 694 -28.04 28.92 -22.76
CA ASP A 694 -28.77 28.85 -24.04
C ASP A 694 -28.14 27.89 -25.06
N LEU A 695 -27.02 27.25 -24.76
CA LEU A 695 -26.44 26.22 -25.62
C LEU A 695 -27.41 25.03 -25.78
N PRO A 696 -27.51 24.45 -27.00
CA PRO A 696 -28.32 23.23 -27.17
C PRO A 696 -27.75 22.07 -26.34
N PRO A 697 -28.60 21.15 -25.84
CA PRO A 697 -28.13 19.95 -25.14
C PRO A 697 -27.27 19.08 -26.05
N ARG A 698 -26.22 18.48 -25.50
CA ARG A 698 -25.22 17.69 -26.26
C ARG A 698 -25.10 16.28 -25.68
N GLU A 699 -24.77 15.33 -26.56
CA GLU A 699 -24.31 14.00 -26.20
C GLU A 699 -22.80 13.89 -26.45
N ILE A 700 -22.02 13.67 -25.40
CA ILE A 700 -20.56 13.54 -25.47
C ILE A 700 -20.20 12.11 -25.14
N LEU A 701 -19.84 11.32 -26.16
CA LEU A 701 -19.53 9.90 -26.01
C LEU A 701 -18.01 9.69 -26.12
N LEU A 702 -17.44 9.13 -25.07
CA LEU A 702 -16.02 8.78 -24.99
C LEU A 702 -15.79 7.34 -25.44
N ALA A 703 -14.65 7.10 -26.09
CA ALA A 703 -14.26 5.76 -26.51
C ALA A 703 -13.89 4.89 -25.29
N ALA A 704 -14.51 3.72 -25.19
CA ALA A 704 -14.16 2.70 -24.22
C ALA A 704 -13.13 1.73 -24.80
N LYS A 705 -12.34 1.06 -23.95
CA LYS A 705 -11.26 0.17 -24.36
C LYS A 705 -11.60 -1.30 -24.09
N LEU A 706 -11.59 -2.14 -25.12
CA LEU A 706 -11.71 -3.59 -24.97
C LEU A 706 -10.45 -4.17 -24.31
N ILE A 707 -10.65 -4.92 -23.23
CA ILE A 707 -9.61 -5.59 -22.45
C ILE A 707 -9.77 -7.10 -22.58
N ARG A 708 -8.92 -7.72 -23.38
CA ARG A 708 -8.94 -9.18 -23.58
C ARG A 708 -8.22 -9.89 -22.45
N ARG A 709 -8.87 -10.92 -21.92
CA ARG A 709 -8.32 -11.83 -20.90
C ARG A 709 -8.72 -13.27 -21.21
N ARG A 710 -8.62 -14.16 -20.20
CA ARG A 710 -8.79 -15.61 -20.41
C ARG A 710 -10.23 -16.10 -20.58
N SER A 711 -11.24 -15.32 -20.23
CA SER A 711 -12.62 -15.77 -20.22
C SER A 711 -13.29 -15.77 -21.61
N ALA A 712 -12.65 -15.16 -22.63
CA ALA A 712 -13.16 -15.11 -24.00
C ALA A 712 -12.03 -14.80 -25.01
#